data_a1b7565a81236eba1e42827924898157
#
_entry.id   a1b7565a81236eba1e42827924898157
#
_cell.length_a   1.000
_cell.length_b   1.000
_cell.length_c   1.000
_cell.angle_alpha   90.00
_cell.angle_beta   90.00
_cell.angle_gamma   90.00
#
_symmetry.space_group_name_H-M   'P 1'
#
loop_
_entity.id
_entity.type
_entity.pdbx_description
1 polymer ?
#
loop_
_entity_poly.entity_id
_entity_poly.type
_entity_poly.pdbx_seq_one_letter_code
_entity_poly.pdbx_strand_id
1 'polypeptide(L)'
;MFCYQKNFSNPTLPVDEAQFYALVRAKQWNENIDKYRETGEASLKRKLPAFIFQATFDETESKAGKLGAWRKQSATRLTGLVVMDIDHVENPREVFESWRLATGDKADRTRKDDILLVYVTPSGKGLKVVFKADANVGNLIDNQYVMARELGNVTIDESGKDSSRMSYICKESDILYLDKELFTYENKAFSERYTALYRDGHSQATKEDETVISQTPPVVDERNASLSFKGVPYEEIIAEWWRQNGGEPQEGERNVKLYQLAVNLRAICDNNKSLLLQIMPRLGLSEEEVHSIVESACKETPKGVSKMMQTILKAKNLSLGPGPSDRLAEENMNRWLWEWGEQIEKLSENFPLLKDICKGLKRNQYPAALFVAGGLMMTLMTRCTYRFYHRPEELRRLNNSTLIIGDPASGKSFATRLFKLLAAPIVAADQIGKDAINAYREQMRTKGANKEKPKKPKVVVRIHPARTSNAQFIQDMVNATEEVDGEPMQLHMLTFDTELDNTLSLQKGGAYIDKQALQLKAFHNEEDGQAYSNVDSVFQEFYVIWNFIYTGTPLALKKMVNEQNFGSGLATRLTCIPLPATNFQMMSREREVDLESDERLKAWAEKLDRMKGELSVQKIVDELYEWTARRMADAEENDSKAEEMLLKRCAYHGLNFSAPFIVMRHWDQMKQDGQFWCGSFETDETDWRLAELMTNIQYACQRHYFGALAEAYFDNKLKDASVNVMRRQKTLEGFSRLPDEFTTEDVMRIYKLSSTGSARMKISRLQKDHIVEKTGMEKGIAKYRKTGSMF
;
A
#
# COMPACT_ATOMS: atom_id res chain seq x y z
N MET A 1 14.09 38.43 -6.45
CA MET A 1 14.94 38.24 -5.24
C MET A 1 14.40 37.02 -4.48
N PHE A 2 15.26 36.09 -4.03
CA PHE A 2 14.86 34.88 -3.28
C PHE A 2 15.40 34.97 -1.85
N CYS A 3 15.09 33.96 -1.00
CA CYS A 3 15.48 33.96 0.41
C CYS A 3 16.17 32.64 0.82
N TYR A 4 16.76 32.66 2.02
CA TYR A 4 17.28 31.44 2.68
C TYR A 4 16.79 31.32 4.12
N GLN A 5 16.83 30.13 4.64
CA GLN A 5 16.57 29.85 6.04
C GLN A 5 17.75 29.11 6.66
N LYS A 6 18.26 29.63 7.79
CA LYS A 6 19.43 29.05 8.46
C LYS A 6 19.07 27.70 9.12
N ASN A 7 17.91 27.64 9.71
CA ASN A 7 17.30 26.43 10.27
C ASN A 7 15.79 26.66 10.48
N PHE A 8 15.04 25.63 10.83
CA PHE A 8 13.57 25.70 11.02
C PHE A 8 13.10 26.67 12.10
N SER A 9 13.99 27.07 13.04
CA SER A 9 13.64 27.95 14.15
C SER A 9 13.93 29.42 13.85
N ASN A 10 14.41 29.77 12.65
CA ASN A 10 14.72 31.12 12.22
C ASN A 10 13.75 31.60 11.14
N PRO A 11 13.42 32.90 11.10
CA PRO A 11 12.74 33.47 9.93
C PRO A 11 13.66 33.39 8.69
N THR A 12 13.07 33.54 7.53
CA THR A 12 13.80 33.62 6.27
C THR A 12 14.47 35.01 6.12
N LEU A 13 15.60 35.05 5.41
CA LEU A 13 16.33 36.23 5.12
C LEU A 13 16.56 36.36 3.60
N PRO A 14 16.55 37.55 3.02
CA PRO A 14 16.81 37.75 1.60
C PRO A 14 18.24 37.33 1.24
N VAL A 15 18.44 36.95 -0.02
CA VAL A 15 19.74 36.55 -0.57
C VAL A 15 20.12 37.47 -1.73
N ASP A 16 21.25 38.16 -1.57
CA ASP A 16 21.96 38.82 -2.66
C ASP A 16 23.18 37.99 -3.09
N GLU A 17 23.92 38.43 -4.07
CA GLU A 17 25.12 37.74 -4.58
C GLU A 17 26.16 37.52 -3.48
N ALA A 18 26.39 38.53 -2.62
CA ALA A 18 27.39 38.45 -1.53
C ALA A 18 26.97 37.40 -0.49
N GLN A 19 25.69 37.41 -0.08
CA GLN A 19 25.14 36.42 0.89
C GLN A 19 25.14 35.01 0.31
N PHE A 20 24.86 34.86 -0.99
CA PHE A 20 24.92 33.56 -1.66
C PHE A 20 26.31 32.94 -1.56
N TYR A 21 27.33 33.71 -1.98
CA TYR A 21 28.72 33.25 -1.91
C TYR A 21 29.21 33.03 -0.48
N ALA A 22 28.76 33.86 0.48
CA ALA A 22 29.10 33.65 1.88
C ALA A 22 28.59 32.29 2.39
N LEU A 23 27.42 31.86 1.96
CA LEU A 23 26.84 30.56 2.34
C LEU A 23 27.55 29.36 1.70
N VAL A 24 27.80 29.41 0.38
CA VAL A 24 28.41 28.28 -0.36
C VAL A 24 29.93 28.13 -0.10
N ARG A 25 30.61 29.22 0.33
CA ARG A 25 32.04 29.22 0.72
C ARG A 25 32.26 28.92 2.19
N ALA A 26 31.23 28.93 3.03
CA ALA A 26 31.39 28.78 4.46
C ALA A 26 31.99 27.41 4.82
N LYS A 27 33.22 27.43 5.42
CA LYS A 27 33.98 26.22 5.76
C LYS A 27 33.18 25.21 6.59
N GLN A 28 32.44 25.71 7.58
CA GLN A 28 31.58 24.88 8.44
C GLN A 28 30.57 24.05 7.66
N TRP A 29 29.95 24.64 6.65
CA TRP A 29 28.92 23.93 5.88
C TRP A 29 29.55 22.98 4.86
N ASN A 30 30.68 23.35 4.27
CA ASN A 30 31.44 22.52 3.36
C ASN A 30 31.94 21.24 4.04
N GLU A 31 32.47 21.36 5.26
CA GLU A 31 32.85 20.19 6.05
C GLU A 31 31.68 19.27 6.40
N ASN A 32 30.48 19.82 6.68
CA ASN A 32 29.29 19.04 6.90
C ASN A 32 28.83 18.29 5.62
N ILE A 33 28.94 18.92 4.45
CA ILE A 33 28.62 18.28 3.18
C ILE A 33 29.60 17.13 2.88
N ASP A 34 30.90 17.36 3.08
CA ASP A 34 31.91 16.33 2.86
C ASP A 34 31.70 15.13 3.78
N LYS A 35 31.53 15.36 5.08
CA LYS A 35 31.21 14.31 6.04
C LYS A 35 29.90 13.57 5.71
N TYR A 36 28.88 14.31 5.23
CA TYR A 36 27.62 13.69 4.81
C TYR A 36 27.82 12.76 3.61
N ARG A 37 28.65 13.14 2.63
CA ARG A 37 28.99 12.29 1.48
C ARG A 37 29.79 11.05 1.87
N GLU A 38 30.64 11.15 2.88
CA GLU A 38 31.43 10.02 3.39
C GLU A 38 30.62 9.06 4.27
N THR A 39 29.77 9.58 5.16
CA THR A 39 29.10 8.79 6.22
C THR A 39 27.68 8.43 5.90
N GLY A 40 26.98 9.20 5.05
CA GLY A 40 25.55 9.08 4.81
C GLY A 40 24.67 9.58 5.96
N GLU A 41 25.25 10.21 6.98
CA GLU A 41 24.52 10.61 8.19
C GLU A 41 23.56 11.79 7.93
N ALA A 42 22.25 11.49 7.88
CA ALA A 42 21.21 12.47 7.55
C ALA A 42 21.16 13.69 8.51
N SER A 43 21.68 13.57 9.73
CA SER A 43 21.74 14.67 10.69
C SER A 43 22.61 15.82 10.22
N LEU A 44 23.69 15.53 9.49
CA LEU A 44 24.62 16.52 8.92
C LEU A 44 23.93 17.34 7.81
N LYS A 45 23.17 16.68 6.93
CA LYS A 45 22.35 17.36 5.89
C LYS A 45 21.33 18.32 6.51
N ARG A 46 20.65 17.89 7.59
CA ARG A 46 19.61 18.69 8.28
C ARG A 46 20.14 19.96 8.97
N LYS A 47 21.43 20.02 9.26
CA LYS A 47 22.10 21.21 9.83
C LYS A 47 22.44 22.27 8.79
N LEU A 48 22.39 21.94 7.49
CA LEU A 48 22.72 22.90 6.43
C LEU A 48 21.63 23.96 6.32
N PRO A 49 21.99 25.22 6.08
CA PRO A 49 21.07 26.23 5.60
C PRO A 49 20.45 25.82 4.26
N ALA A 50 19.31 26.40 3.92
CA ALA A 50 18.64 26.10 2.67
C ALA A 50 18.15 27.37 1.99
N PHE A 51 18.32 27.43 0.67
CA PHE A 51 17.72 28.42 -0.19
C PHE A 51 16.24 28.12 -0.42
N ILE A 52 15.42 29.16 -0.62
CA ILE A 52 14.05 29.07 -1.06
C ILE A 52 13.93 29.98 -2.29
N PHE A 53 14.07 29.39 -3.47
CA PHE A 53 14.11 30.14 -4.72
C PHE A 53 12.73 30.58 -5.17
N GLN A 54 11.71 29.72 -5.01
CA GLN A 54 10.38 29.90 -5.58
C GLN A 54 9.52 30.95 -4.84
N ALA A 55 9.86 31.25 -3.57
CA ALA A 55 9.06 32.15 -2.76
C ALA A 55 9.89 33.00 -1.79
N THR A 56 9.32 34.16 -1.45
CA THR A 56 9.60 34.95 -0.27
C THR A 56 8.36 34.92 0.64
N PHE A 57 8.47 35.48 1.85
CA PHE A 57 7.38 35.45 2.82
C PHE A 57 7.13 36.82 3.43
N ASP A 58 5.86 37.20 3.57
CA ASP A 58 5.45 38.38 4.29
C ASP A 58 5.77 38.23 5.79
N GLU A 59 5.95 39.35 6.48
CA GLU A 59 6.19 39.33 7.93
C GLU A 59 4.94 38.81 8.68
N THR A 60 5.18 37.83 9.54
CA THR A 60 4.13 37.23 10.39
C THR A 60 4.68 36.93 11.77
N GLU A 61 3.81 36.70 12.76
CA GLU A 61 4.23 36.26 14.07
C GLU A 61 4.53 34.76 14.11
N SER A 62 5.60 34.35 14.77
CA SER A 62 5.86 32.94 15.10
C SER A 62 4.87 32.45 16.16
N LYS A 63 4.87 31.12 16.41
CA LYS A 63 4.11 30.54 17.55
C LYS A 63 4.52 31.10 18.92
N ALA A 64 5.71 31.69 19.03
CA ALA A 64 6.22 32.34 20.23
C ALA A 64 6.05 33.87 20.22
N GLY A 65 5.22 34.44 19.35
CA GLY A 65 4.94 35.88 19.25
C GLY A 65 6.07 36.71 18.65
N LYS A 66 7.06 36.09 17.99
CA LYS A 66 8.20 36.82 17.38
C LYS A 66 7.86 37.20 15.95
N LEU A 67 7.94 38.46 15.61
CA LEU A 67 7.73 39.00 14.26
C LEU A 67 8.90 38.65 13.33
N GLY A 68 8.62 38.33 12.06
CA GLY A 68 9.62 38.07 11.02
C GLY A 68 9.00 37.39 9.78
N ALA A 69 9.81 37.24 8.74
CA ALA A 69 9.41 36.57 7.50
C ALA A 69 9.43 35.04 7.68
N TRP A 70 8.46 34.51 8.39
CA TRP A 70 8.37 33.08 8.67
C TRP A 70 7.86 32.31 7.46
N ARG A 71 8.44 31.14 7.21
CA ARG A 71 8.04 30.22 6.16
C ARG A 71 6.67 29.63 6.46
N LYS A 72 5.62 30.38 6.12
CA LYS A 72 4.23 30.02 6.27
C LYS A 72 3.54 30.07 4.90
N GLN A 73 2.69 29.09 4.62
CA GLN A 73 1.94 29.02 3.37
C GLN A 73 1.10 30.27 3.11
N SER A 74 0.37 30.74 4.12
CA SER A 74 -0.46 31.95 4.02
C SER A 74 0.32 33.26 3.79
N ALA A 75 1.63 33.26 4.05
CA ALA A 75 2.54 34.42 3.86
C ALA A 75 3.39 34.29 2.59
N THR A 76 3.20 33.27 1.78
CA THR A 76 3.98 33.02 0.57
C THR A 76 3.76 34.12 -0.47
N ARG A 77 4.85 34.58 -1.10
CA ARG A 77 4.88 35.44 -2.28
C ARG A 77 5.83 34.82 -3.30
N LEU A 78 5.32 34.45 -4.47
CA LEU A 78 6.14 33.83 -5.51
C LEU A 78 7.15 34.81 -6.11
N THR A 79 8.34 34.31 -6.40
CA THR A 79 9.43 35.10 -7.01
C THR A 79 9.40 35.12 -8.54
N GLY A 80 8.76 34.10 -9.12
CA GLY A 80 8.86 33.78 -10.55
C GLY A 80 10.10 32.94 -10.90
N LEU A 81 10.85 32.46 -9.89
CA LEU A 81 11.82 31.39 -10.06
C LEU A 81 11.16 30.04 -9.85
N VAL A 82 11.59 29.05 -10.60
CA VAL A 82 11.17 27.65 -10.48
C VAL A 82 12.37 26.81 -10.10
N VAL A 83 12.19 25.89 -9.18
CA VAL A 83 13.21 24.91 -8.78
C VAL A 83 12.78 23.52 -9.21
N MET A 84 13.67 22.79 -9.84
CA MET A 84 13.50 21.38 -10.18
C MET A 84 14.60 20.56 -9.52
N ASP A 85 14.22 19.43 -8.91
CA ASP A 85 15.12 18.49 -8.23
C ASP A 85 15.20 17.19 -9.05
N ILE A 86 16.40 16.76 -9.39
CA ILE A 86 16.65 15.53 -10.14
C ILE A 86 17.51 14.65 -9.24
N ASP A 87 16.89 13.67 -8.62
CA ASP A 87 17.52 12.75 -7.69
C ASP A 87 18.03 11.47 -8.36
N HIS A 88 18.88 10.72 -7.66
CA HIS A 88 19.42 9.43 -8.07
C HIS A 88 20.24 9.44 -9.37
N VAL A 89 21.02 10.50 -9.59
CA VAL A 89 21.93 10.64 -10.71
C VAL A 89 23.30 10.09 -10.32
N GLU A 90 23.81 9.11 -11.06
CA GLU A 90 25.14 8.52 -10.78
C GLU A 90 26.27 9.52 -11.04
N ASN A 91 26.22 10.28 -12.17
CA ASN A 91 27.19 11.27 -12.58
C ASN A 91 26.51 12.60 -12.90
N PRO A 92 26.19 13.44 -11.88
CA PRO A 92 25.47 14.71 -12.12
C PRO A 92 26.18 15.67 -13.10
N ARG A 93 27.51 15.68 -13.12
CA ARG A 93 28.28 16.56 -14.03
C ARG A 93 28.13 16.12 -15.47
N GLU A 94 28.22 14.85 -15.79
CA GLU A 94 28.02 14.30 -17.14
C GLU A 94 26.61 14.53 -17.64
N VAL A 95 25.60 14.38 -16.78
CA VAL A 95 24.21 14.68 -17.13
C VAL A 95 24.05 16.17 -17.49
N PHE A 96 24.61 17.05 -16.67
CA PHE A 96 24.59 18.50 -16.97
C PHE A 96 25.28 18.81 -18.31
N GLU A 97 26.48 18.27 -18.57
CA GLU A 97 27.22 18.46 -19.82
C GLU A 97 26.42 17.97 -21.05
N SER A 98 25.62 16.92 -20.89
CA SER A 98 24.77 16.41 -21.97
C SER A 98 23.68 17.38 -22.41
N TRP A 99 23.28 18.32 -21.55
CA TRP A 99 22.24 19.32 -21.87
C TRP A 99 22.68 20.36 -22.87
N ARG A 100 24.01 20.55 -23.06
CA ARG A 100 24.60 21.49 -23.98
C ARG A 100 23.95 22.87 -23.90
N LEU A 101 24.01 23.48 -22.71
CA LEU A 101 23.51 24.85 -22.52
C LEU A 101 24.26 25.76 -23.47
N ALA A 102 23.56 26.43 -24.41
CA ALA A 102 24.16 27.23 -25.45
C ALA A 102 24.80 28.48 -24.82
N THR A 103 26.09 28.61 -25.00
CA THR A 103 26.83 29.87 -24.81
C THR A 103 26.90 30.55 -26.16
N GLY A 104 25.89 31.35 -26.52
CA GLY A 104 25.98 32.30 -27.64
C GLY A 104 25.14 31.94 -28.89
N ASP A 105 24.55 32.93 -29.41
CA ASP A 105 23.71 33.19 -30.57
C ASP A 105 22.20 32.90 -30.45
N LYS A 106 21.45 34.02 -30.37
CA LYS A 106 20.03 34.08 -29.94
C LYS A 106 19.02 33.81 -31.09
N ALA A 107 19.36 33.02 -32.08
CA ALA A 107 18.45 32.78 -33.18
C ALA A 107 17.33 31.72 -32.91
N ASP A 108 17.62 30.72 -32.05
CA ASP A 108 16.66 29.69 -31.64
C ASP A 108 16.60 29.58 -30.12
N ARG A 109 15.85 30.48 -29.47
CA ARG A 109 15.66 30.49 -28.02
C ARG A 109 14.86 29.29 -27.59
N THR A 110 15.46 28.45 -26.73
CA THR A 110 14.82 27.34 -26.07
C THR A 110 14.54 27.63 -24.58
N ARG A 111 13.73 26.83 -23.91
CA ARG A 111 13.52 26.99 -22.47
C ARG A 111 14.78 26.73 -21.62
N LYS A 112 15.80 26.10 -22.18
CA LYS A 112 17.13 25.95 -21.55
C LYS A 112 17.82 27.28 -21.29
N ASP A 113 17.54 28.30 -22.10
CA ASP A 113 18.10 29.66 -21.95
C ASP A 113 17.52 30.39 -20.74
N ASP A 114 16.46 29.89 -20.14
CA ASP A 114 15.86 30.40 -18.92
C ASP A 114 16.51 29.85 -17.64
N ILE A 115 17.46 28.90 -17.75
CA ILE A 115 18.20 28.35 -16.60
C ILE A 115 19.14 29.40 -16.03
N LEU A 116 19.06 29.61 -14.71
CA LEU A 116 19.89 30.61 -14.00
C LEU A 116 20.91 29.96 -13.05
N LEU A 117 20.62 28.74 -12.53
CA LEU A 117 21.54 28.07 -11.64
C LEU A 117 21.37 26.55 -11.81
N VAL A 118 22.50 25.84 -11.87
CA VAL A 118 22.56 24.39 -11.76
C VAL A 118 23.64 24.01 -10.75
N TYR A 119 23.31 23.16 -9.78
CA TYR A 119 24.31 22.66 -8.84
C TYR A 119 24.07 21.22 -8.42
N VAL A 120 25.17 20.55 -8.03
CA VAL A 120 25.12 19.19 -7.47
C VAL A 120 24.60 19.26 -6.02
N THR A 121 23.59 18.46 -5.69
CA THR A 121 23.00 18.41 -4.35
C THR A 121 24.00 17.94 -3.28
N PRO A 122 23.78 18.23 -1.98
CA PRO A 122 24.70 17.81 -0.91
C PRO A 122 25.01 16.31 -0.88
N SER A 123 24.11 15.47 -1.38
CA SER A 123 24.37 14.02 -1.48
C SER A 123 25.42 13.64 -2.52
N GLY A 124 25.73 14.53 -3.47
CA GLY A 124 26.57 14.24 -4.62
C GLY A 124 25.88 13.40 -5.70
N LYS A 125 24.61 13.03 -5.52
CA LYS A 125 23.84 12.12 -6.38
C LYS A 125 22.56 12.74 -6.92
N GLY A 126 22.55 14.03 -7.16
CA GLY A 126 21.40 14.73 -7.73
C GLY A 126 21.79 16.11 -8.23
N LEU A 127 20.92 16.69 -9.03
CA LEU A 127 21.02 18.04 -9.58
C LEU A 127 19.86 18.90 -9.10
N LYS A 128 20.16 20.16 -8.80
CA LYS A 128 19.17 21.19 -8.56
C LYS A 128 19.26 22.20 -9.72
N VAL A 129 18.12 22.44 -10.38
CA VAL A 129 18.01 23.37 -11.52
C VAL A 129 17.06 24.48 -11.14
N VAL A 130 17.51 25.72 -11.23
CA VAL A 130 16.72 26.93 -10.99
C VAL A 130 16.59 27.70 -12.28
N PHE A 131 15.38 28.08 -12.67
CA PHE A 131 15.10 28.73 -13.93
C PHE A 131 13.93 29.73 -13.84
N LYS A 132 13.75 30.54 -14.87
CA LYS A 132 12.69 31.54 -14.96
C LYS A 132 11.33 30.89 -15.24
N ALA A 133 10.30 31.26 -14.49
CA ALA A 133 8.93 30.88 -14.78
C ALA A 133 8.40 31.62 -16.02
N ASP A 134 7.61 30.91 -16.83
CA ASP A 134 6.79 31.49 -17.88
C ASP A 134 5.30 31.39 -17.49
N ALA A 135 4.65 32.55 -17.34
CA ALA A 135 3.24 32.59 -16.97
C ALA A 135 2.30 32.09 -18.08
N ASN A 136 2.78 31.96 -19.33
CA ASN A 136 2.00 31.38 -20.44
C ASN A 136 2.01 29.86 -20.40
N VAL A 137 3.03 29.25 -19.80
CA VAL A 137 3.10 27.80 -19.57
C VAL A 137 2.15 27.38 -18.47
N GLY A 138 2.02 28.17 -17.42
CA GLY A 138 1.19 27.86 -16.27
C GLY A 138 1.88 28.16 -14.94
N ASN A 139 1.55 27.40 -13.89
CA ASN A 139 2.10 27.57 -12.54
C ASN A 139 3.51 26.97 -12.39
N LEU A 140 4.02 26.85 -11.16
CA LEU A 140 5.35 26.28 -10.89
C LEU A 140 5.51 24.84 -11.42
N ILE A 141 4.49 24.03 -11.26
CA ILE A 141 4.49 22.60 -11.62
C ILE A 141 4.49 22.46 -13.15
N ASP A 142 3.66 23.24 -13.83
CA ASP A 142 3.59 23.25 -15.30
C ASP A 142 4.97 23.61 -15.90
N ASN A 143 5.62 24.63 -15.33
CA ASN A 143 6.96 25.05 -15.74
C ASN A 143 8.03 23.97 -15.47
N GLN A 144 7.92 23.22 -14.34
CA GLN A 144 8.83 22.10 -14.06
C GLN A 144 8.70 20.98 -15.09
N TYR A 145 7.48 20.62 -15.47
CA TYR A 145 7.25 19.57 -16.49
C TYR A 145 7.77 19.96 -17.88
N VAL A 146 7.55 21.22 -18.28
CA VAL A 146 8.07 21.72 -19.56
C VAL A 146 9.59 21.69 -19.58
N MET A 147 10.25 22.20 -18.51
CA MET A 147 11.71 22.18 -18.41
C MET A 147 12.26 20.75 -18.37
N ALA A 148 11.63 19.84 -17.64
CA ALA A 148 12.04 18.43 -17.57
C ALA A 148 12.06 17.78 -18.96
N ARG A 149 11.07 18.10 -19.79
CA ARG A 149 11.00 17.64 -21.18
C ARG A 149 12.12 18.24 -22.04
N GLU A 150 12.37 19.54 -21.94
CA GLU A 150 13.46 20.22 -22.65
C GLU A 150 14.85 19.64 -22.33
N LEU A 151 15.01 19.16 -21.08
CA LEU A 151 16.26 18.53 -20.63
C LEU A 151 16.35 17.02 -20.96
N GLY A 152 15.50 16.52 -21.85
CA GLY A 152 15.52 15.13 -22.30
C GLY A 152 14.64 14.20 -21.47
N ASN A 153 13.49 14.67 -21.00
CA ASN A 153 12.55 13.94 -20.15
C ASN A 153 13.15 13.46 -18.82
N VAL A 154 13.90 14.32 -18.16
CA VAL A 154 14.48 14.00 -16.85
C VAL A 154 13.38 13.77 -15.83
N THR A 155 13.60 12.78 -14.94
CA THR A 155 12.66 12.51 -13.84
C THR A 155 12.85 13.55 -12.74
N ILE A 156 11.79 14.27 -12.39
CA ILE A 156 11.78 15.28 -11.34
C ILE A 156 11.23 14.70 -10.02
N ASP A 157 11.77 15.16 -8.88
CA ASP A 157 11.16 14.88 -7.58
C ASP A 157 9.89 15.71 -7.41
N GLU A 158 8.74 15.02 -7.26
CA GLU A 158 7.43 15.65 -7.04
C GLU A 158 7.36 16.55 -5.80
N SER A 159 8.30 16.43 -4.87
CA SER A 159 8.36 17.28 -3.68
C SER A 159 8.65 18.75 -4.01
N GLY A 160 9.12 19.07 -5.22
CA GLY A 160 9.31 20.44 -5.76
C GLY A 160 8.03 21.22 -6.02
N LYS A 161 6.84 20.58 -5.89
CA LYS A 161 5.52 21.21 -6.07
C LYS A 161 5.18 22.26 -5.00
N ASP A 162 5.79 22.18 -3.82
CA ASP A 162 5.63 23.15 -2.74
C ASP A 162 6.46 24.42 -3.03
N SER A 163 5.80 25.57 -3.15
CA SER A 163 6.45 26.87 -3.37
C SER A 163 7.44 27.24 -2.25
N SER A 164 7.23 26.74 -1.05
CA SER A 164 8.08 26.98 0.12
C SER A 164 9.23 25.94 0.23
N ARG A 165 9.45 25.11 -0.79
CA ARG A 165 10.45 24.05 -0.80
C ARG A 165 11.84 24.56 -0.51
N MET A 166 12.50 23.97 0.48
CA MET A 166 13.89 24.27 0.82
C MET A 166 14.85 23.48 -0.08
N SER A 167 15.82 24.19 -0.62
CA SER A 167 16.94 23.64 -1.39
C SER A 167 18.21 23.81 -0.58
N TYR A 168 18.72 22.73 0.01
CA TYR A 168 19.94 22.80 0.81
C TYR A 168 21.09 23.40 0.01
N ILE A 169 21.93 24.21 0.68
CA ILE A 169 23.10 24.83 0.04
C ILE A 169 24.06 23.76 -0.48
N CYS A 170 24.84 24.14 -1.50
CA CYS A 170 25.93 23.33 -2.03
C CYS A 170 27.27 23.93 -1.68
N LYS A 171 28.35 23.27 -2.04
CA LYS A 171 29.71 23.88 -2.09
C LYS A 171 29.84 24.72 -3.34
N GLU A 172 30.69 25.74 -3.31
CA GLU A 172 30.99 26.55 -4.52
C GLU A 172 31.48 25.66 -5.67
N SER A 173 32.29 24.64 -5.37
CA SER A 173 32.82 23.68 -6.36
C SER A 173 31.75 22.77 -6.98
N ASP A 174 30.55 22.73 -6.40
CA ASP A 174 29.42 21.96 -6.88
C ASP A 174 28.48 22.77 -7.79
N ILE A 175 28.73 24.06 -7.96
CA ILE A 175 27.97 24.91 -8.87
C ILE A 175 28.49 24.61 -10.29
N LEU A 176 27.58 24.13 -11.15
CA LEU A 176 27.88 23.78 -12.52
C LEU A 176 27.58 24.89 -13.49
N TYR A 177 26.57 25.70 -13.17
CA TYR A 177 26.16 26.87 -13.94
C TYR A 177 25.57 27.94 -13.04
N LEU A 178 25.89 29.21 -13.26
CA LEU A 178 25.30 30.33 -12.54
C LEU A 178 25.28 31.57 -13.45
N ASP A 179 24.06 32.04 -13.74
CA ASP A 179 23.83 33.35 -14.34
C ASP A 179 23.57 34.38 -13.23
N LYS A 180 24.25 35.52 -13.27
CA LYS A 180 24.13 36.60 -12.29
C LYS A 180 22.72 37.24 -12.28
N GLU A 181 21.96 37.08 -13.35
CA GLU A 181 20.55 37.49 -13.38
C GLU A 181 19.70 36.83 -12.25
N LEU A 182 20.12 35.68 -11.75
CA LEU A 182 19.49 35.00 -10.60
C LEU A 182 19.23 35.95 -9.43
N PHE A 183 20.15 36.87 -9.16
CA PHE A 183 20.09 37.76 -7.99
C PHE A 183 19.20 38.99 -8.20
N THR A 184 18.87 39.32 -9.45
CA THR A 184 18.07 40.49 -9.82
C THR A 184 16.74 40.15 -10.46
N TYR A 185 16.55 38.88 -10.83
CA TYR A 185 15.34 38.43 -11.52
C TYR A 185 14.09 38.53 -10.63
N GLU A 186 13.04 39.09 -11.20
CA GLU A 186 11.71 39.17 -10.63
C GLU A 186 10.67 39.05 -11.75
N ASN A 187 9.65 38.21 -11.55
CA ASN A 187 8.54 38.11 -12.49
C ASN A 187 7.23 38.48 -11.79
N LYS A 188 6.89 39.78 -11.86
CA LYS A 188 5.68 40.31 -11.21
C LYS A 188 4.40 39.71 -11.79
N ALA A 189 4.32 39.54 -13.10
CA ALA A 189 3.14 38.97 -13.75
C ALA A 189 2.85 37.52 -13.27
N PHE A 190 3.90 36.72 -13.13
CA PHE A 190 3.79 35.35 -12.58
C PHE A 190 3.39 35.40 -11.12
N SER A 191 4.00 36.25 -10.32
CA SER A 191 3.70 36.41 -8.90
C SER A 191 2.26 36.84 -8.68
N GLU A 192 1.76 37.85 -9.39
CA GLU A 192 0.38 38.33 -9.28
C GLU A 192 -0.64 37.28 -9.69
N ARG A 193 -0.35 36.49 -10.74
CA ARG A 193 -1.25 35.47 -11.24
C ARG A 193 -1.37 34.26 -10.31
N TYR A 194 -0.29 33.79 -9.70
CA TYR A 194 -0.26 32.50 -9.02
C TYR A 194 -0.03 32.53 -7.50
N THR A 195 0.34 33.67 -6.88
CA THR A 195 0.61 33.71 -5.42
C THR A 195 -0.60 33.30 -4.59
N ALA A 196 -1.80 33.74 -4.95
CA ALA A 196 -3.03 33.40 -4.23
C ALA A 196 -3.29 31.88 -4.23
N LEU A 197 -3.07 31.21 -5.36
CA LEU A 197 -3.21 29.77 -5.51
C LEU A 197 -2.37 28.99 -4.46
N TYR A 198 -1.13 29.39 -4.25
CA TYR A 198 -0.24 28.74 -3.29
C TYR A 198 -0.53 29.13 -1.85
N ARG A 199 -1.06 30.30 -1.58
CA ARG A 199 -1.55 30.74 -0.24
C ARG A 199 -2.74 29.92 0.21
N ASP A 200 -3.64 29.58 -0.71
CA ASP A 200 -4.85 28.79 -0.46
C ASP A 200 -4.60 27.27 -0.46
N GLY A 201 -3.36 26.83 -0.64
CA GLY A 201 -2.98 25.41 -0.62
C GLY A 201 -3.21 24.66 -1.93
N HIS A 202 -3.47 25.37 -3.02
CA HIS A 202 -3.63 24.79 -4.34
C HIS A 202 -2.32 24.82 -5.12
N SER A 203 -1.63 23.68 -5.20
CA SER A 203 -0.35 23.53 -5.91
C SER A 203 -0.43 22.42 -6.96
N GLN A 204 -1.51 22.40 -7.75
CA GLN A 204 -1.69 21.44 -8.84
C GLN A 204 -1.38 22.06 -10.19
N ALA A 205 -0.99 21.25 -11.19
CA ALA A 205 -0.82 21.67 -12.55
C ALA A 205 -2.11 22.31 -13.09
N THR A 206 -1.98 23.32 -13.95
CA THR A 206 -3.13 23.97 -14.60
C THR A 206 -3.62 23.12 -15.78
N LYS A 207 -4.91 23.25 -16.14
CA LYS A 207 -5.48 22.54 -17.31
C LYS A 207 -4.85 22.99 -18.64
N GLU A 208 -4.26 24.18 -18.68
CA GLU A 208 -3.57 24.72 -19.85
C GLU A 208 -2.32 23.91 -20.19
N ASP A 209 -1.65 23.33 -19.19
CA ASP A 209 -0.48 22.46 -19.42
C ASP A 209 -0.87 21.08 -19.99
N GLU A 210 -2.00 20.51 -19.62
CA GLU A 210 -2.54 19.30 -20.23
C GLU A 210 -2.76 19.52 -21.75
N THR A 211 -3.20 20.71 -22.15
CA THR A 211 -3.41 21.07 -23.57
C THR A 211 -2.11 21.35 -24.31
N VAL A 212 -1.12 21.95 -23.68
CA VAL A 212 0.21 22.23 -24.30
C VAL A 212 1.01 20.93 -24.45
N ILE A 213 0.91 20.01 -23.49
CA ILE A 213 1.51 18.67 -23.58
C ILE A 213 0.90 17.86 -24.74
N SER A 214 -0.39 18.09 -25.04
CA SER A 214 -1.09 17.39 -26.13
C SER A 214 -0.97 18.08 -27.51
N GLN A 215 -0.55 19.33 -27.58
CA GLN A 215 -0.60 20.16 -28.82
C GLN A 215 0.75 20.42 -29.50
N THR A 216 1.87 19.88 -29.04
CA THR A 216 3.11 19.95 -29.81
C THR A 216 3.43 18.61 -30.45
N PRO A 217 2.90 18.28 -31.63
CA PRO A 217 3.47 17.22 -32.44
C PRO A 217 4.78 17.74 -33.04
N PRO A 218 5.86 16.96 -33.05
CA PRO A 218 6.91 17.19 -34.01
C PRO A 218 6.27 17.03 -35.39
N VAL A 219 6.53 17.92 -36.29
CA VAL A 219 6.19 17.76 -37.72
C VAL A 219 7.01 16.57 -38.22
N VAL A 220 6.42 15.39 -38.13
CA VAL A 220 6.89 14.15 -38.74
C VAL A 220 5.72 13.60 -39.54
N ASP A 221 6.01 13.30 -40.80
CA ASP A 221 5.15 12.69 -41.82
C ASP A 221 4.00 11.87 -41.22
N GLU A 222 2.77 12.27 -41.50
CA GLU A 222 1.52 11.75 -40.87
C GLU A 222 1.25 10.24 -41.11
N ARG A 223 2.16 9.52 -41.76
CA ARG A 223 2.01 8.09 -42.07
C ARG A 223 2.67 7.13 -41.07
N ASN A 224 3.54 7.61 -40.17
CA ASN A 224 4.29 6.76 -39.23
C ASN A 224 4.14 7.13 -37.72
N ALA A 225 3.42 8.18 -37.36
CA ALA A 225 3.33 8.66 -35.97
C ALA A 225 2.43 7.82 -35.04
N SER A 226 1.64 6.88 -35.59
CA SER A 226 0.64 6.11 -34.83
C SER A 226 1.14 4.80 -34.19
N LEU A 227 2.36 4.36 -34.48
CA LEU A 227 2.88 3.05 -34.10
C LEU A 227 4.00 3.11 -33.05
N SER A 228 3.94 4.08 -32.15
CA SER A 228 4.93 4.23 -31.06
C SER A 228 4.26 4.50 -29.71
N PHE A 229 4.86 3.97 -28.65
CA PHE A 229 4.49 4.28 -27.27
C PHE A 229 5.53 5.21 -26.64
N LYS A 230 5.12 6.42 -26.31
CA LYS A 230 6.02 7.48 -25.78
C LYS A 230 7.31 7.69 -26.60
N GLY A 231 7.18 7.62 -27.93
CA GLY A 231 8.30 7.83 -28.85
C GLY A 231 9.15 6.60 -29.14
N VAL A 232 8.90 5.46 -28.51
CA VAL A 232 9.53 4.17 -28.86
C VAL A 232 8.59 3.34 -29.72
N PRO A 233 9.00 2.88 -30.92
CA PRO A 233 8.17 2.03 -31.76
C PRO A 233 7.68 0.77 -31.05
N TYR A 234 6.41 0.41 -31.23
CA TYR A 234 5.88 -0.82 -30.64
C TYR A 234 6.65 -2.08 -31.07
N GLU A 235 7.22 -2.09 -32.28
CA GLU A 235 8.08 -3.17 -32.76
C GLU A 235 9.28 -3.43 -31.85
N GLU A 236 9.91 -2.38 -31.32
CA GLU A 236 11.03 -2.51 -30.39
C GLU A 236 10.58 -3.02 -29.01
N ILE A 237 9.38 -2.64 -28.56
CA ILE A 237 8.79 -3.14 -27.32
C ILE A 237 8.45 -4.61 -27.46
N ILE A 238 7.88 -5.01 -28.60
CA ILE A 238 7.53 -6.40 -28.93
C ILE A 238 8.80 -7.26 -29.07
N ALA A 239 9.84 -6.76 -29.76
CA ALA A 239 11.12 -7.45 -29.88
C ALA A 239 11.77 -7.71 -28.51
N GLU A 240 11.71 -6.73 -27.61
CA GLU A 240 12.20 -6.88 -26.25
C GLU A 240 11.34 -7.87 -25.44
N TRP A 241 10.02 -7.86 -25.64
CA TRP A 241 9.13 -8.83 -25.02
C TRP A 241 9.48 -10.26 -25.45
N TRP A 242 9.73 -10.50 -26.75
CA TRP A 242 10.16 -11.80 -27.24
C TRP A 242 11.49 -12.20 -26.63
N ARG A 243 12.47 -11.29 -26.57
CA ARG A 243 13.80 -11.56 -25.99
C ARG A 243 13.69 -12.04 -24.56
N GLN A 244 12.78 -11.46 -23.77
CA GLN A 244 12.60 -11.82 -22.36
C GLN A 244 11.72 -13.07 -22.15
N ASN A 245 10.92 -13.46 -23.14
CA ASN A 245 10.02 -14.61 -23.08
C ASN A 245 10.47 -15.85 -23.87
N GLY A 246 11.77 -15.98 -24.12
CA GLY A 246 12.35 -17.16 -24.76
C GLY A 246 12.42 -17.11 -26.27
N GLY A 247 12.22 -15.95 -26.89
CA GLY A 247 12.25 -15.74 -28.34
C GLY A 247 10.87 -15.85 -28.98
N GLU A 248 10.83 -15.69 -30.31
CA GLU A 248 9.61 -15.88 -31.08
C GLU A 248 9.11 -17.34 -31.01
N PRO A 249 7.80 -17.57 -30.91
CA PRO A 249 7.24 -18.91 -30.71
C PRO A 249 7.39 -19.80 -31.93
N GLN A 250 7.59 -21.08 -31.68
CA GLN A 250 7.58 -22.12 -32.75
C GLN A 250 6.16 -22.49 -33.14
N GLU A 251 6.06 -23.22 -34.25
CA GLU A 251 4.79 -23.76 -34.77
C GLU A 251 4.12 -24.63 -33.68
N GLY A 252 2.88 -24.31 -33.33
CA GLY A 252 2.12 -24.94 -32.23
C GLY A 252 1.96 -24.09 -30.95
N GLU A 253 2.84 -23.11 -30.69
CA GLU A 253 2.75 -22.22 -29.52
C GLU A 253 2.28 -20.81 -29.88
N ARG A 254 2.15 -20.50 -31.16
CA ARG A 254 1.89 -19.15 -31.68
C ARG A 254 0.65 -18.49 -31.07
N ASN A 255 -0.48 -19.21 -31.02
CA ASN A 255 -1.74 -18.67 -30.54
C ASN A 255 -1.66 -18.26 -29.06
N VAL A 256 -1.07 -19.11 -28.21
CA VAL A 256 -0.93 -18.86 -26.78
C VAL A 256 0.01 -17.68 -26.54
N LYS A 257 1.16 -17.66 -27.21
CA LYS A 257 2.17 -16.59 -27.06
C LYS A 257 1.68 -15.25 -27.60
N LEU A 258 0.96 -15.25 -28.72
CA LEU A 258 0.36 -14.02 -29.26
C LEU A 258 -0.77 -13.51 -28.37
N TYR A 259 -1.56 -14.39 -27.76
CA TYR A 259 -2.54 -13.98 -26.77
C TYR A 259 -1.89 -13.33 -25.55
N GLN A 260 -0.84 -13.94 -24.98
CA GLN A 260 -0.06 -13.36 -23.89
C GLN A 260 0.55 -11.99 -24.26
N LEU A 261 1.10 -11.87 -25.47
CA LEU A 261 1.62 -10.59 -25.96
C LEU A 261 0.50 -9.54 -26.08
N ALA A 262 -0.66 -9.88 -26.65
CA ALA A 262 -1.80 -8.98 -26.79
C ALA A 262 -2.32 -8.50 -25.42
N VAL A 263 -2.43 -9.39 -24.44
CA VAL A 263 -2.80 -9.06 -23.04
C VAL A 263 -1.83 -8.08 -22.40
N ASN A 264 -0.53 -8.24 -22.64
CA ASN A 264 0.50 -7.33 -22.13
C ASN A 264 0.46 -5.97 -22.85
N LEU A 265 0.30 -5.96 -24.18
CA LEU A 265 0.28 -4.72 -24.96
C LEU A 265 -0.99 -3.90 -24.73
N ARG A 266 -2.17 -4.52 -24.49
CA ARG A 266 -3.43 -3.80 -24.32
C ARG A 266 -3.35 -2.73 -23.21
N ALA A 267 -2.52 -2.95 -22.19
CA ALA A 267 -2.34 -2.03 -21.07
C ALA A 267 -1.58 -0.74 -21.44
N ILE A 268 -0.79 -0.76 -22.50
CA ILE A 268 -0.06 0.41 -23.03
C ILE A 268 -0.65 0.93 -24.35
N CYS A 269 -1.70 0.29 -24.84
CA CYS A 269 -2.48 0.68 -26.01
C CYS A 269 -3.88 1.18 -25.63
N ASP A 270 -4.15 1.50 -24.37
CA ASP A 270 -5.44 1.95 -23.85
C ASP A 270 -6.61 1.03 -24.24
N ASN A 271 -6.36 -0.28 -24.30
CA ASN A 271 -7.29 -1.31 -24.75
C ASN A 271 -7.84 -1.07 -26.16
N ASN A 272 -7.10 -0.35 -27.02
CA ASN A 272 -7.50 0.00 -28.38
C ASN A 272 -7.29 -1.19 -29.34
N LYS A 273 -8.38 -1.89 -29.68
CA LYS A 273 -8.36 -3.06 -30.57
C LYS A 273 -7.75 -2.76 -31.94
N SER A 274 -8.07 -1.60 -32.51
CA SER A 274 -7.58 -1.23 -33.86
C SER A 274 -6.06 -1.02 -33.86
N LEU A 275 -5.52 -0.41 -32.82
CA LEU A 275 -4.08 -0.22 -32.65
C LEU A 275 -3.39 -1.58 -32.42
N LEU A 276 -3.95 -2.44 -31.55
CA LEU A 276 -3.41 -3.77 -31.31
C LEU A 276 -3.35 -4.61 -32.58
N LEU A 277 -4.39 -4.60 -33.41
CA LEU A 277 -4.39 -5.31 -34.70
C LEU A 277 -3.31 -4.81 -35.68
N GLN A 278 -2.94 -3.53 -35.58
CA GLN A 278 -1.88 -2.94 -36.43
C GLN A 278 -0.48 -3.34 -35.96
N ILE A 279 -0.26 -3.46 -34.65
CA ILE A 279 1.08 -3.67 -34.07
C ILE A 279 1.38 -5.15 -33.80
N MET A 280 0.36 -6.02 -33.70
CA MET A 280 0.55 -7.44 -33.44
C MET A 280 1.26 -8.16 -34.59
N PRO A 281 2.36 -8.90 -34.31
CA PRO A 281 3.03 -9.70 -35.33
C PRO A 281 2.13 -10.87 -35.79
N ARG A 282 2.10 -11.16 -37.06
CA ARG A 282 1.25 -12.25 -37.59
C ARG A 282 1.85 -13.64 -37.45
N LEU A 283 3.15 -13.75 -37.43
CA LEU A 283 3.90 -15.02 -37.27
C LEU A 283 3.36 -16.18 -38.12
N GLY A 284 2.80 -15.86 -39.29
CA GLY A 284 2.23 -16.84 -40.21
C GLY A 284 0.79 -17.27 -39.95
N LEU A 285 0.10 -16.66 -38.98
CA LEU A 285 -1.34 -16.80 -38.75
C LEU A 285 -2.15 -15.95 -39.73
N SER A 286 -3.38 -16.37 -40.02
CA SER A 286 -4.33 -15.59 -40.81
C SER A 286 -4.78 -14.32 -40.07
N GLU A 287 -5.30 -13.36 -40.82
CA GLU A 287 -5.82 -12.11 -40.23
C GLU A 287 -7.00 -12.38 -39.32
N GLU A 288 -7.83 -13.36 -39.60
CA GLU A 288 -8.97 -13.77 -38.79
C GLU A 288 -8.56 -14.38 -37.47
N GLU A 289 -7.46 -15.18 -37.44
CA GLU A 289 -6.91 -15.76 -36.23
C GLU A 289 -6.33 -14.68 -35.30
N VAL A 290 -5.54 -13.75 -35.84
CA VAL A 290 -5.00 -12.62 -35.09
C VAL A 290 -6.11 -11.71 -34.55
N HIS A 291 -7.15 -11.48 -35.33
CA HIS A 291 -8.33 -10.73 -34.95
C HIS A 291 -9.05 -11.40 -33.75
N SER A 292 -9.23 -12.72 -33.81
CA SER A 292 -9.84 -13.50 -32.72
C SER A 292 -9.02 -13.43 -31.42
N ILE A 293 -7.68 -13.50 -31.53
CA ILE A 293 -6.74 -13.37 -30.39
C ILE A 293 -6.85 -12.00 -29.75
N VAL A 294 -6.81 -10.92 -30.54
CA VAL A 294 -6.91 -9.54 -30.04
C VAL A 294 -8.29 -9.28 -29.44
N GLU A 295 -9.35 -9.78 -30.07
CA GLU A 295 -10.70 -9.65 -29.54
C GLU A 295 -10.84 -10.35 -28.17
N SER A 296 -10.29 -11.55 -28.06
CA SER A 296 -10.27 -12.30 -26.79
C SER A 296 -9.45 -11.58 -25.70
N ALA A 297 -8.29 -11.03 -26.06
CA ALA A 297 -7.45 -10.26 -25.14
C ALA A 297 -8.13 -8.97 -24.67
N CYS A 298 -8.93 -8.32 -25.50
CA CYS A 298 -9.59 -7.05 -25.20
C CYS A 298 -10.99 -7.19 -24.59
N LYS A 299 -11.49 -8.40 -24.35
CA LYS A 299 -12.81 -8.61 -23.69
C LYS A 299 -12.89 -7.92 -22.33
N GLU A 300 -11.80 -7.89 -21.57
CA GLU A 300 -11.70 -7.21 -20.30
C GLU A 300 -10.78 -5.98 -20.42
N THR A 301 -11.09 -4.93 -19.67
CA THR A 301 -10.24 -3.75 -19.57
C THR A 301 -8.97 -4.09 -18.80
N PRO A 302 -7.76 -3.67 -19.21
CA PRO A 302 -6.54 -3.93 -18.47
C PRO A 302 -6.59 -3.29 -17.08
N LYS A 303 -6.25 -4.07 -16.05
CA LYS A 303 -6.23 -3.63 -14.66
C LYS A 303 -4.92 -2.94 -14.27
N GLY A 304 -4.01 -2.77 -15.23
CA GLY A 304 -2.69 -2.17 -15.06
C GLY A 304 -1.68 -2.73 -16.06
N VAL A 305 -0.43 -2.27 -15.96
CA VAL A 305 0.67 -2.76 -16.79
C VAL A 305 1.35 -3.92 -16.05
N SER A 306 1.47 -5.09 -16.69
CA SER A 306 2.09 -6.27 -16.11
C SER A 306 3.55 -6.00 -15.71
N LYS A 307 4.08 -6.73 -14.73
CA LYS A 307 5.49 -6.61 -14.29
C LYS A 307 6.46 -6.83 -15.44
N MET A 308 6.19 -7.80 -16.29
CA MET A 308 6.97 -8.08 -17.49
C MET A 308 7.03 -6.83 -18.38
N MET A 309 5.88 -6.24 -18.70
CA MET A 309 5.82 -5.03 -19.52
C MET A 309 6.50 -3.84 -18.84
N GLN A 310 6.37 -3.69 -17.52
CA GLN A 310 7.10 -2.66 -16.76
C GLN A 310 8.63 -2.83 -16.87
N THR A 311 9.12 -4.07 -16.80
CA THR A 311 10.54 -4.38 -16.95
C THR A 311 11.03 -4.05 -18.36
N ILE A 312 10.24 -4.37 -19.38
CA ILE A 312 10.53 -4.06 -20.77
C ILE A 312 10.56 -2.54 -21.01
N LEU A 313 9.58 -1.83 -20.49
CA LEU A 313 9.52 -0.38 -20.59
C LEU A 313 10.72 0.28 -19.87
N LYS A 314 11.11 -0.21 -18.71
CA LYS A 314 12.33 0.24 -18.01
C LYS A 314 13.60 -0.02 -18.82
N ALA A 315 13.72 -1.19 -19.45
CA ALA A 315 14.86 -1.53 -20.31
C ALA A 315 14.97 -0.60 -21.55
N LYS A 316 13.85 -0.03 -21.97
CA LYS A 316 13.79 0.95 -23.07
C LYS A 316 13.82 2.41 -22.55
N ASN A 317 14.20 2.66 -21.29
CA ASN A 317 14.18 3.97 -20.63
C ASN A 317 12.80 4.67 -20.66
N LEU A 318 11.75 3.91 -20.85
CA LEU A 318 10.38 4.36 -20.74
C LEU A 318 9.95 4.19 -19.28
N SER A 319 10.21 5.16 -18.43
CA SER A 319 9.54 5.17 -17.13
C SER A 319 8.04 5.41 -17.37
N LEU A 320 7.24 4.47 -16.91
CA LEU A 320 5.90 4.81 -16.46
C LEU A 320 6.21 5.71 -15.26
N GLY A 321 6.22 7.04 -15.43
CA GLY A 321 6.34 7.99 -14.32
C GLY A 321 5.42 7.56 -13.18
N PRO A 322 5.55 8.09 -11.94
CA PRO A 322 4.55 7.88 -10.92
C PRO A 322 3.22 8.18 -11.59
N GLY A 323 2.52 7.10 -11.91
CA GLY A 323 1.39 7.19 -12.83
C GLY A 323 0.32 8.07 -12.24
N PRO A 324 -0.65 8.44 -13.02
CA PRO A 324 -1.97 8.83 -12.55
C PRO A 324 -2.57 7.82 -11.57
N SER A 325 -1.80 6.80 -11.17
CA SER A 325 -2.23 5.65 -10.39
C SER A 325 -2.84 6.00 -9.04
N ASP A 326 -2.36 7.01 -8.34
CA ASP A 326 -2.96 7.31 -7.03
C ASP A 326 -4.23 8.13 -7.16
N ARG A 327 -4.30 9.09 -8.08
CA ARG A 327 -5.54 9.83 -8.37
C ARG A 327 -6.55 8.99 -9.12
N LEU A 328 -6.15 8.23 -10.14
CA LEU A 328 -7.00 7.27 -10.83
C LEU A 328 -7.44 6.14 -9.88
N ALA A 329 -6.64 5.75 -8.90
CA ALA A 329 -7.03 4.79 -7.89
C ALA A 329 -8.06 5.38 -6.91
N GLU A 330 -7.93 6.64 -6.50
CA GLU A 330 -8.95 7.34 -5.68
C GLU A 330 -10.22 7.64 -6.46
N GLU A 331 -10.12 8.13 -7.69
CA GLU A 331 -11.28 8.37 -8.56
C GLU A 331 -11.97 7.06 -8.92
N ASN A 332 -11.22 6.01 -9.22
CA ASN A 332 -11.76 4.67 -9.45
C ASN A 332 -12.41 4.11 -8.18
N MET A 333 -11.81 4.29 -7.01
CA MET A 333 -12.40 3.83 -5.76
C MET A 333 -13.71 4.58 -5.44
N ASN A 334 -13.76 5.89 -5.60
CA ASN A 334 -14.98 6.68 -5.43
C ASN A 334 -16.09 6.23 -6.39
N ARG A 335 -15.77 5.97 -7.65
CA ARG A 335 -16.70 5.42 -8.64
C ARG A 335 -17.19 4.05 -8.22
N TRP A 336 -16.30 3.14 -7.82
CA TRP A 336 -16.67 1.80 -7.37
C TRP A 336 -17.56 1.82 -6.13
N LEU A 337 -17.32 2.71 -5.18
CA LEU A 337 -18.18 2.86 -4.02
C LEU A 337 -19.62 3.23 -4.40
N TRP A 338 -19.82 4.07 -5.43
CA TRP A 338 -21.14 4.38 -5.97
C TRP A 338 -21.76 3.19 -6.70
N GLU A 339 -21.01 2.50 -7.55
CA GLU A 339 -21.46 1.32 -8.30
C GLU A 339 -21.85 0.17 -7.37
N TRP A 340 -21.04 -0.09 -6.35
CA TRP A 340 -21.37 -1.09 -5.33
C TRP A 340 -22.58 -0.69 -4.50
N GLY A 341 -22.69 0.58 -4.14
CA GLY A 341 -23.84 1.10 -3.44
C GLY A 341 -25.14 0.93 -4.23
N GLU A 342 -25.10 1.13 -5.54
CA GLU A 342 -26.23 0.87 -6.42
C GLU A 342 -26.60 -0.62 -6.48
N GLN A 343 -25.61 -1.51 -6.52
CA GLN A 343 -25.84 -2.95 -6.47
C GLN A 343 -26.45 -3.38 -5.12
N ILE A 344 -25.96 -2.84 -4.01
CA ILE A 344 -26.53 -3.09 -2.67
C ILE A 344 -27.99 -2.60 -2.61
N GLU A 345 -28.28 -1.44 -3.17
CA GLU A 345 -29.64 -0.90 -3.21
C GLU A 345 -30.59 -1.81 -4.00
N LYS A 346 -30.16 -2.34 -5.15
CA LYS A 346 -30.93 -3.31 -5.93
C LYS A 346 -31.17 -4.63 -5.16
N LEU A 347 -30.15 -5.12 -4.46
CA LEU A 347 -30.25 -6.32 -3.64
C LEU A 347 -31.15 -6.13 -2.41
N SER A 348 -31.36 -4.90 -1.96
CA SER A 348 -32.19 -4.60 -0.78
C SER A 348 -33.67 -4.99 -0.93
N GLU A 349 -34.14 -5.30 -2.12
CA GLU A 349 -35.45 -5.84 -2.36
C GLU A 349 -35.58 -7.31 -1.99
N ASN A 350 -34.46 -8.04 -2.04
CA ASN A 350 -34.40 -9.48 -1.82
C ASN A 350 -33.91 -9.85 -0.41
N PHE A 351 -33.14 -8.96 0.23
CA PHE A 351 -32.56 -9.24 1.54
C PHE A 351 -33.17 -8.34 2.61
N PRO A 352 -33.72 -8.91 3.68
CA PRO A 352 -34.20 -8.16 4.83
C PRO A 352 -33.08 -7.27 5.39
N LEU A 353 -33.40 -6.20 6.05
CA LEU A 353 -32.48 -5.28 6.72
C LEU A 353 -31.51 -4.45 5.84
N LEU A 354 -31.25 -4.77 4.57
CA LEU A 354 -30.31 -3.96 3.79
C LEU A 354 -30.74 -2.47 3.74
N LYS A 355 -32.04 -2.21 3.57
CA LYS A 355 -32.58 -0.84 3.61
C LYS A 355 -32.38 -0.18 4.98
N ASP A 356 -32.64 -0.93 6.07
CA ASP A 356 -32.52 -0.45 7.44
C ASP A 356 -31.06 -0.16 7.84
N ILE A 357 -30.13 -1.01 7.39
CA ILE A 357 -28.68 -0.83 7.57
C ILE A 357 -28.19 0.44 6.88
N CYS A 358 -28.61 0.64 5.64
CA CYS A 358 -28.17 1.76 4.79
C CYS A 358 -28.93 3.07 5.03
N LYS A 359 -29.92 3.06 5.92
CA LYS A 359 -30.77 4.20 6.18
C LYS A 359 -29.99 5.44 6.63
N GLY A 360 -30.31 6.58 6.00
CA GLY A 360 -29.67 7.87 6.28
C GLY A 360 -28.23 7.99 5.75
N LEU A 361 -27.76 7.01 4.98
CA LEU A 361 -26.44 7.02 4.35
C LEU A 361 -26.54 7.34 2.86
N LYS A 362 -25.45 7.83 2.29
CA LYS A 362 -25.29 7.94 0.84
C LYS A 362 -24.89 6.59 0.24
N ARG A 363 -25.24 6.35 -1.02
CA ARG A 363 -24.92 5.09 -1.73
C ARG A 363 -23.45 4.68 -1.61
N ASN A 364 -22.54 5.62 -1.73
CA ASN A 364 -21.10 5.36 -1.61
C ASN A 364 -20.64 4.99 -0.18
N GLN A 365 -21.49 5.08 0.82
CA GLN A 365 -21.25 4.60 2.19
C GLN A 365 -21.86 3.22 2.46
N TYR A 366 -22.74 2.73 1.57
CA TYR A 366 -23.41 1.44 1.74
C TYR A 366 -22.47 0.26 1.88
N PRO A 367 -21.36 0.16 1.11
CA PRO A 367 -20.40 -0.93 1.31
C PRO A 367 -19.85 -0.97 2.74
N ALA A 368 -19.46 0.16 3.30
CA ALA A 368 -18.95 0.22 4.66
C ALA A 368 -20.00 -0.19 5.71
N ALA A 369 -21.25 0.26 5.55
CA ALA A 369 -22.35 -0.12 6.44
C ALA A 369 -22.65 -1.62 6.34
N LEU A 370 -22.63 -2.18 5.14
CA LEU A 370 -22.87 -3.60 4.90
C LEU A 370 -21.83 -4.49 5.60
N PHE A 371 -20.55 -4.12 5.49
CA PHE A 371 -19.48 -4.89 6.13
C PHE A 371 -19.46 -4.72 7.66
N VAL A 372 -19.81 -3.56 8.21
CA VAL A 372 -19.99 -3.40 9.67
C VAL A 372 -21.15 -4.25 10.16
N ALA A 373 -22.30 -4.20 9.50
CA ALA A 373 -23.47 -4.99 9.89
C ALA A 373 -23.20 -6.49 9.75
N GLY A 374 -22.64 -6.94 8.64
CA GLY A 374 -22.24 -8.32 8.42
C GLY A 374 -21.28 -8.83 9.49
N GLY A 375 -20.27 -8.03 9.86
CA GLY A 375 -19.31 -8.35 10.92
C GLY A 375 -19.94 -8.49 12.31
N LEU A 376 -20.92 -7.65 12.64
CA LEU A 376 -21.68 -7.75 13.88
C LEU A 376 -22.59 -8.97 13.87
N MET A 377 -23.36 -9.17 12.81
CA MET A 377 -24.31 -10.27 12.68
C MET A 377 -23.64 -11.65 12.68
N MET A 378 -22.49 -11.80 11.98
CA MET A 378 -21.74 -13.07 12.05
C MET A 378 -21.18 -13.34 13.46
N THR A 379 -20.91 -12.31 14.25
CA THR A 379 -20.49 -12.48 15.67
C THR A 379 -21.65 -12.96 16.54
N LEU A 380 -22.89 -12.55 16.24
CA LEU A 380 -24.09 -13.09 16.87
C LEU A 380 -24.25 -14.58 16.52
N MET A 381 -24.04 -14.94 15.26
CA MET A 381 -24.09 -16.34 14.79
C MET A 381 -22.89 -17.18 15.27
N THR A 382 -22.42 -16.91 16.45
CA THR A 382 -21.23 -17.54 17.05
C THR A 382 -21.33 -19.06 17.15
N ARG A 383 -22.55 -19.66 17.17
CA ARG A 383 -22.77 -21.10 17.24
C ARG A 383 -22.96 -21.75 15.87
N CYS A 384 -22.83 -20.97 14.81
CA CYS A 384 -22.90 -21.49 13.44
C CYS A 384 -21.53 -21.87 12.91
N THR A 385 -21.52 -22.91 12.07
CA THR A 385 -20.34 -23.43 11.40
C THR A 385 -20.63 -23.63 9.91
N TYR A 386 -19.59 -23.78 9.11
CA TYR A 386 -19.69 -24.12 7.70
C TYR A 386 -18.47 -24.91 7.24
N ARG A 387 -18.57 -25.59 6.08
CA ARG A 387 -17.43 -26.24 5.43
C ARG A 387 -16.98 -25.40 4.23
N PHE A 388 -15.68 -25.39 3.99
CA PHE A 388 -15.09 -24.64 2.88
C PHE A 388 -14.34 -25.58 1.93
N TYR A 389 -14.19 -25.24 0.67
CA TYR A 389 -13.52 -26.09 -0.32
C TYR A 389 -12.08 -26.46 0.05
N HIS A 390 -11.39 -25.59 0.81
CA HIS A 390 -10.08 -25.91 1.39
C HIS A 390 -10.29 -26.57 2.75
N ARG A 391 -9.93 -27.83 2.87
CA ARG A 391 -10.17 -28.72 4.04
C ARG A 391 -11.66 -28.85 4.39
N PRO A 392 -12.46 -29.49 3.53
CA PRO A 392 -13.91 -29.60 3.74
C PRO A 392 -14.29 -30.50 4.93
N GLU A 393 -13.33 -31.25 5.46
CA GLU A 393 -13.48 -32.04 6.69
C GLU A 393 -13.56 -31.18 7.96
N GLU A 394 -13.02 -29.95 7.91
CA GLU A 394 -12.99 -29.02 9.06
C GLU A 394 -14.24 -28.13 9.08
N LEU A 395 -14.90 -28.08 10.26
CA LEU A 395 -15.96 -27.09 10.52
C LEU A 395 -15.32 -25.74 10.87
N ARG A 396 -15.66 -24.71 10.12
CA ARG A 396 -15.16 -23.36 10.31
C ARG A 396 -16.22 -22.46 10.91
N ARG A 397 -15.76 -21.42 11.60
CA ARG A 397 -16.60 -20.38 12.21
C ARG A 397 -16.66 -19.15 11.31
N LEU A 398 -17.69 -18.32 11.50
CA LEU A 398 -17.83 -17.04 10.81
C LEU A 398 -16.93 -15.99 11.47
N ASN A 399 -15.84 -15.64 10.83
CA ASN A 399 -14.83 -14.72 11.38
C ASN A 399 -14.70 -13.43 10.57
N ASN A 400 -14.43 -12.31 11.25
CA ASN A 400 -14.13 -11.04 10.62
C ASN A 400 -13.01 -10.26 11.32
N SER A 401 -12.34 -9.43 10.54
CA SER A 401 -11.30 -8.49 10.95
C SER A 401 -11.52 -7.17 10.21
N THR A 402 -12.58 -6.44 10.59
CA THR A 402 -13.11 -5.32 9.83
C THR A 402 -12.47 -4.00 10.22
N LEU A 403 -12.00 -3.25 9.22
CA LEU A 403 -11.47 -1.90 9.36
C LEU A 403 -12.22 -0.96 8.40
N ILE A 404 -12.88 0.06 8.93
CA ILE A 404 -13.51 1.10 8.12
C ILE A 404 -12.57 2.32 8.10
N ILE A 405 -12.04 2.60 6.92
CA ILE A 405 -10.96 3.59 6.75
C ILE A 405 -11.50 4.84 6.07
N GLY A 406 -11.35 5.96 6.73
CA GLY A 406 -11.77 7.25 6.19
C GLY A 406 -11.13 8.41 6.93
N ASP A 407 -11.09 9.57 6.29
CA ASP A 407 -10.56 10.79 6.87
C ASP A 407 -11.29 11.21 8.16
N PRO A 408 -10.71 12.07 8.98
CA PRO A 408 -11.43 12.72 10.07
C PRO A 408 -12.72 13.37 9.54
N ALA A 409 -13.83 13.22 10.28
CA ALA A 409 -15.15 13.71 9.91
C ALA A 409 -15.80 13.09 8.64
N SER A 410 -15.32 11.95 8.14
CA SER A 410 -15.89 11.23 6.99
C SER A 410 -17.22 10.50 7.28
N GLY A 411 -17.86 10.73 8.42
CA GLY A 411 -19.16 10.16 8.74
C GLY A 411 -19.14 8.74 9.28
N LYS A 412 -18.10 8.35 10.03
CA LYS A 412 -17.94 6.99 10.64
C LYS A 412 -18.98 6.65 11.71
N SER A 413 -19.80 7.61 12.17
CA SER A 413 -20.77 7.45 13.27
C SER A 413 -21.85 6.40 13.04
N PHE A 414 -22.17 6.06 11.79
CA PHE A 414 -23.12 4.99 11.47
C PHE A 414 -22.69 3.64 12.08
N ALA A 415 -21.38 3.38 12.16
CA ALA A 415 -20.86 2.14 12.75
C ALA A 415 -21.25 2.02 14.23
N THR A 416 -21.25 3.14 14.99
CA THR A 416 -21.68 3.18 16.37
C THR A 416 -23.19 2.91 16.50
N ARG A 417 -24.01 3.43 15.56
CA ARG A 417 -25.46 3.14 15.54
C ARG A 417 -25.67 1.65 15.31
N LEU A 418 -25.05 1.07 14.29
CA LEU A 418 -25.18 -0.36 13.99
C LEU A 418 -24.68 -1.23 15.16
N PHE A 419 -23.57 -0.87 15.79
CA PHE A 419 -23.09 -1.57 16.98
C PHE A 419 -24.10 -1.56 18.11
N LYS A 420 -24.70 -0.41 18.46
CA LYS A 420 -25.70 -0.29 19.52
C LYS A 420 -26.95 -1.15 19.28
N LEU A 421 -27.33 -1.31 18.01
CA LEU A 421 -28.54 -2.05 17.64
C LEU A 421 -28.26 -3.56 17.48
N LEU A 422 -27.23 -3.91 16.72
CA LEU A 422 -26.94 -5.32 16.37
C LEU A 422 -26.16 -6.05 17.47
N ALA A 423 -25.32 -5.39 18.27
CA ALA A 423 -24.64 -6.06 19.39
C ALA A 423 -25.48 -6.06 20.67
N ALA A 424 -26.71 -5.54 20.66
CA ALA A 424 -27.56 -5.44 21.86
C ALA A 424 -27.73 -6.75 22.64
N PRO A 425 -27.95 -7.94 22.03
CA PRO A 425 -28.03 -9.20 22.76
C PRO A 425 -26.75 -9.53 23.54
N ILE A 426 -25.58 -9.33 22.92
CA ILE A 426 -24.28 -9.57 23.57
C ILE A 426 -24.04 -8.56 24.69
N VAL A 427 -24.37 -7.28 24.47
CA VAL A 427 -24.25 -6.24 25.51
C VAL A 427 -25.11 -6.56 26.72
N ALA A 428 -26.36 -7.02 26.53
CA ALA A 428 -27.26 -7.40 27.61
C ALA A 428 -26.73 -8.61 28.40
N ALA A 429 -26.23 -9.63 27.69
CA ALA A 429 -25.63 -10.80 28.34
C ALA A 429 -24.35 -10.44 29.12
N ASP A 430 -23.48 -9.60 28.55
CA ASP A 430 -22.24 -9.12 29.20
C ASP A 430 -22.51 -8.29 30.44
N GLN A 431 -23.65 -7.55 30.48
CA GLN A 431 -24.00 -6.72 31.63
C GLN A 431 -24.16 -7.57 32.89
N ILE A 432 -24.79 -8.74 32.78
CA ILE A 432 -24.95 -9.71 33.89
C ILE A 432 -23.57 -10.12 34.44
N GLY A 433 -22.64 -10.43 33.56
CA GLY A 433 -21.28 -10.80 33.94
C GLY A 433 -20.50 -9.63 34.61
N LYS A 434 -20.64 -8.42 34.07
CA LYS A 434 -19.99 -7.20 34.62
C LYS A 434 -20.54 -6.87 36.00
N ASP A 435 -21.84 -7.00 36.21
CA ASP A 435 -22.49 -6.76 37.52
C ASP A 435 -21.99 -7.76 38.56
N ALA A 436 -21.86 -9.04 38.21
CA ALA A 436 -21.28 -10.05 39.10
C ALA A 436 -19.82 -9.77 39.46
N ILE A 437 -18.99 -9.31 38.51
CA ILE A 437 -17.60 -8.89 38.75
C ILE A 437 -17.56 -7.67 39.67
N ASN A 438 -18.43 -6.68 39.46
CA ASN A 438 -18.47 -5.47 40.28
C ASN A 438 -18.90 -5.81 41.72
N ALA A 439 -19.92 -6.66 41.91
CA ALA A 439 -20.34 -7.15 43.21
C ALA A 439 -19.18 -7.87 43.94
N TYR A 440 -18.46 -8.74 43.23
CA TYR A 440 -17.26 -9.39 43.79
C TYR A 440 -16.19 -8.39 44.22
N ARG A 441 -15.90 -7.37 43.39
CA ARG A 441 -14.92 -6.31 43.74
C ARG A 441 -15.35 -5.52 44.98
N GLU A 442 -16.62 -5.26 45.12
CA GLU A 442 -17.16 -4.57 46.30
C GLU A 442 -17.05 -5.44 47.56
N GLN A 443 -17.40 -6.74 47.46
CA GLN A 443 -17.18 -7.68 48.56
C GLN A 443 -15.69 -7.76 48.95
N MET A 444 -14.78 -7.73 47.98
CA MET A 444 -13.33 -7.73 48.27
C MET A 444 -12.86 -6.44 48.93
N ARG A 445 -13.46 -5.28 48.62
CA ARG A 445 -13.15 -3.99 49.28
C ARG A 445 -13.65 -3.90 50.72
N THR A 446 -14.84 -4.49 50.97
CA THR A 446 -15.48 -4.46 52.31
C THR A 446 -15.04 -5.58 53.22
N LYS A 447 -14.15 -6.46 52.75
CA LYS A 447 -13.70 -7.63 53.50
C LYS A 447 -12.89 -7.20 54.74
N GLY A 448 -13.34 -7.60 55.94
CA GLY A 448 -12.54 -7.50 57.18
C GLY A 448 -11.37 -8.50 57.18
N ALA A 449 -10.31 -8.18 57.96
CA ALA A 449 -9.05 -8.92 57.98
C ALA A 449 -9.18 -10.45 58.23
N ASN A 450 -10.22 -10.89 58.91
CA ASN A 450 -10.41 -12.29 59.35
C ASN A 450 -11.51 -13.05 58.59
N LYS A 451 -12.03 -12.52 57.46
CA LYS A 451 -13.06 -13.24 56.70
C LYS A 451 -12.47 -13.98 55.49
N GLU A 452 -13.04 -15.09 55.15
CA GLU A 452 -12.68 -15.87 53.96
C GLU A 452 -12.74 -15.03 52.68
N LYS A 453 -11.78 -15.19 51.75
CA LYS A 453 -11.78 -14.45 50.51
C LYS A 453 -12.96 -14.83 49.66
N PRO A 454 -13.79 -13.89 49.17
CA PRO A 454 -14.85 -14.20 48.22
C PRO A 454 -14.28 -14.92 47.02
N LYS A 455 -14.99 -15.94 46.53
CA LYS A 455 -14.61 -16.67 45.31
C LYS A 455 -14.90 -15.79 44.11
N LYS A 456 -13.91 -15.58 43.25
CA LYS A 456 -14.10 -14.84 41.97
C LYS A 456 -15.15 -15.56 41.11
N PRO A 457 -16.22 -14.90 40.65
CA PRO A 457 -17.22 -15.51 39.80
C PRO A 457 -16.62 -15.85 38.43
N LYS A 458 -16.98 -17.04 37.91
CA LYS A 458 -16.72 -17.37 36.49
C LYS A 458 -17.87 -16.78 35.68
N VAL A 459 -17.59 -15.79 34.86
CA VAL A 459 -18.57 -15.05 34.06
C VAL A 459 -18.17 -15.01 32.59
N VAL A 460 -19.16 -14.89 31.73
CA VAL A 460 -18.97 -14.65 30.29
C VAL A 460 -19.05 -13.15 30.04
N VAL A 461 -17.98 -12.55 29.50
CA VAL A 461 -17.92 -11.19 29.01
C VAL A 461 -17.23 -11.23 27.66
N ARG A 462 -17.98 -10.94 26.59
CA ARG A 462 -17.52 -11.09 25.22
C ARG A 462 -17.05 -9.78 24.58
N ILE A 463 -17.62 -8.64 24.99
CA ILE A 463 -17.29 -7.33 24.43
C ILE A 463 -16.19 -6.66 25.27
N HIS A 464 -15.07 -6.40 24.61
CA HIS A 464 -13.91 -5.77 25.22
C HIS A 464 -13.52 -4.48 24.53
N PRO A 465 -13.29 -3.37 25.29
CA PRO A 465 -12.68 -2.18 24.74
C PRO A 465 -11.22 -2.44 24.35
N ALA A 466 -10.69 -1.64 23.45
CA ALA A 466 -9.30 -1.72 22.99
C ALA A 466 -8.26 -1.64 24.14
N ARG A 467 -8.63 -1.02 25.26
CA ARG A 467 -7.78 -0.86 26.45
C ARG A 467 -7.75 -2.07 27.39
N THR A 468 -8.28 -3.22 26.99
CA THR A 468 -8.22 -4.44 27.80
C THR A 468 -6.80 -5.03 27.74
N SER A 469 -6.24 -5.41 28.90
CA SER A 469 -4.97 -6.14 28.95
C SER A 469 -5.08 -7.51 28.29
N ASN A 470 -4.02 -8.01 27.69
CA ASN A 470 -4.05 -9.32 27.04
C ASN A 470 -4.38 -10.45 28.03
N ALA A 471 -3.85 -10.39 29.25
CA ALA A 471 -4.14 -11.41 30.27
C ALA A 471 -5.64 -11.47 30.59
N GLN A 472 -6.31 -10.32 30.78
CA GLN A 472 -7.75 -10.27 31.02
C GLN A 472 -8.54 -10.72 29.77
N PHE A 473 -8.08 -10.29 28.55
CA PHE A 473 -8.73 -10.66 27.30
C PHE A 473 -8.69 -12.17 27.05
N ILE A 474 -7.54 -12.80 27.27
CA ILE A 474 -7.39 -14.26 27.16
C ILE A 474 -8.21 -14.99 28.24
N GLN A 475 -8.19 -14.49 29.48
CA GLN A 475 -9.01 -15.06 30.55
C GLN A 475 -10.50 -15.05 30.20
N ASP A 476 -11.00 -13.94 29.69
CA ASP A 476 -12.42 -13.81 29.32
C ASP A 476 -12.75 -14.63 28.05
N MET A 477 -11.80 -14.76 27.10
CA MET A 477 -11.93 -15.62 25.92
C MET A 477 -12.09 -17.10 26.31
N VAL A 478 -11.28 -17.57 27.26
CA VAL A 478 -11.38 -18.93 27.79
C VAL A 478 -12.69 -19.13 28.56
N ASN A 479 -13.15 -18.13 29.29
CA ASN A 479 -14.41 -18.18 30.03
C ASN A 479 -15.66 -18.05 29.16
N ALA A 480 -15.52 -17.51 27.94
CA ALA A 480 -16.61 -17.33 27.00
C ALA A 480 -17.03 -18.66 26.35
N THR A 481 -17.55 -19.56 27.17
CA THR A 481 -17.96 -20.90 26.77
C THR A 481 -19.40 -21.13 27.20
N GLU A 482 -20.20 -21.77 26.36
CA GLU A 482 -21.59 -22.15 26.57
C GLU A 482 -21.76 -23.61 26.19
N GLU A 483 -22.69 -24.28 26.84
CA GLU A 483 -23.07 -25.66 26.49
C GLU A 483 -24.11 -25.62 25.35
N VAL A 484 -23.78 -26.22 24.24
CA VAL A 484 -24.64 -26.33 23.05
C VAL A 484 -24.76 -27.81 22.70
N ASP A 485 -25.98 -28.35 22.73
CA ASP A 485 -26.25 -29.75 22.46
C ASP A 485 -25.46 -30.76 23.34
N GLY A 486 -25.13 -30.35 24.58
CA GLY A 486 -24.36 -31.14 25.53
C GLY A 486 -22.86 -31.05 25.41
N GLU A 487 -22.36 -30.26 24.45
CA GLU A 487 -20.93 -30.03 24.24
C GLU A 487 -20.53 -28.57 24.53
N PRO A 488 -19.36 -28.34 25.15
CA PRO A 488 -18.89 -27.01 25.43
C PRO A 488 -18.43 -26.32 24.14
N MET A 489 -19.03 -25.18 23.81
CA MET A 489 -18.69 -24.38 22.66
C MET A 489 -18.17 -23.02 23.10
N GLN A 490 -16.96 -22.63 22.64
CA GLN A 490 -16.38 -21.32 22.88
C GLN A 490 -17.07 -20.28 21.97
N LEU A 491 -17.43 -19.13 22.55
CA LEU A 491 -18.14 -18.04 21.87
C LEU A 491 -17.14 -16.99 21.35
N HIS A 492 -17.51 -16.28 20.28
CA HIS A 492 -16.70 -15.18 19.77
C HIS A 492 -16.60 -14.02 20.76
N MET A 493 -15.37 -13.61 21.02
CA MET A 493 -15.10 -12.29 21.58
C MET A 493 -15.38 -11.22 20.53
N LEU A 494 -15.80 -10.04 20.96
CA LEU A 494 -16.01 -8.88 20.08
C LEU A 494 -15.23 -7.68 20.60
N THR A 495 -14.44 -7.06 19.73
CA THR A 495 -13.90 -5.74 19.99
C THR A 495 -14.47 -4.75 18.97
N PHE A 496 -15.07 -3.69 19.46
CA PHE A 496 -15.54 -2.56 18.64
C PHE A 496 -14.90 -1.28 19.13
N ASP A 497 -14.23 -0.56 18.25
CA ASP A 497 -13.63 0.75 18.57
C ASP A 497 -13.74 1.70 17.37
N THR A 498 -14.05 2.96 17.67
CA THR A 498 -14.23 4.01 16.65
C THR A 498 -12.93 4.75 16.33
N GLU A 499 -11.83 4.47 17.06
CA GLU A 499 -10.56 5.17 16.93
C GLU A 499 -9.36 4.20 16.93
N LEU A 500 -9.10 3.59 15.78
CA LEU A 500 -7.94 2.71 15.59
C LEU A 500 -6.61 3.39 15.96
N ASP A 501 -6.49 4.69 15.73
CA ASP A 501 -5.28 5.47 16.06
C ASP A 501 -4.96 5.41 17.57
N ASN A 502 -5.99 5.50 18.42
CA ASN A 502 -5.84 5.39 19.87
C ASN A 502 -5.46 3.98 20.31
N THR A 503 -6.06 2.98 19.68
CA THR A 503 -5.76 1.56 19.95
C THR A 503 -4.29 1.26 19.70
N LEU A 504 -3.75 1.71 18.56
CA LEU A 504 -2.33 1.51 18.20
C LEU A 504 -1.36 2.31 19.06
N SER A 505 -1.76 3.48 19.57
CA SER A 505 -0.92 4.28 20.48
C SER A 505 -0.74 3.63 21.86
N LEU A 506 -1.78 2.95 22.34
CA LEU A 506 -1.77 2.24 23.62
C LEU A 506 -0.91 0.96 23.61
N GLN A 507 -0.72 0.35 22.43
CA GLN A 507 0.10 -0.85 22.26
C GLN A 507 1.62 -0.57 22.40
N LYS A 508 2.07 0.68 22.34
CA LYS A 508 3.48 1.07 22.43
C LYS A 508 4.05 1.14 23.87
N GLY A 509 3.21 1.04 24.88
CA GLY A 509 3.63 1.08 26.29
C GLY A 509 3.98 -0.30 26.83
N GLY A 510 5.20 -0.73 26.72
CA GLY A 510 5.96 -1.91 27.17
C GLY A 510 5.37 -3.00 28.09
N ALA A 511 4.14 -2.89 28.58
CA ALA A 511 3.44 -3.88 29.40
C ALA A 511 2.29 -4.59 28.66
N TYR A 512 2.02 -4.24 27.43
CA TYR A 512 0.93 -4.80 26.64
C TYR A 512 1.48 -5.66 25.52
N ILE A 513 1.26 -6.95 25.64
CA ILE A 513 1.64 -7.96 24.66
C ILE A 513 0.99 -7.62 23.33
N ASP A 514 1.74 -7.83 22.27
CA ASP A 514 1.33 -7.64 20.89
C ASP A 514 0.06 -8.42 20.56
N LYS A 515 -1.08 -7.72 20.47
CA LYS A 515 -2.35 -8.30 20.00
C LYS A 515 -2.29 -8.76 18.55
N GLN A 516 -1.26 -8.39 17.80
CA GLN A 516 -1.11 -8.77 16.39
C GLN A 516 -1.00 -10.28 16.23
N ALA A 517 -0.33 -10.98 17.14
CA ALA A 517 -0.27 -12.44 17.13
C ALA A 517 -1.66 -13.07 17.29
N LEU A 518 -2.49 -12.54 18.20
CA LEU A 518 -3.87 -12.99 18.35
C LEU A 518 -4.73 -12.66 17.12
N GLN A 519 -4.53 -11.49 16.50
CA GLN A 519 -5.25 -11.12 15.27
C GLN A 519 -4.95 -12.07 14.11
N LEU A 520 -3.69 -12.52 13.99
CA LEU A 520 -3.31 -13.51 12.98
C LEU A 520 -4.02 -14.85 13.20
N LYS A 521 -4.09 -15.33 14.44
CA LYS A 521 -4.72 -16.60 14.81
C LYS A 521 -6.25 -16.54 14.76
N ALA A 522 -6.85 -15.38 15.04
CA ALA A 522 -8.30 -15.20 15.05
C ALA A 522 -8.97 -15.51 13.71
N PHE A 523 -8.30 -15.27 12.59
CA PHE A 523 -8.86 -15.47 11.25
C PHE A 523 -9.27 -16.93 10.97
N HIS A 524 -8.49 -17.89 11.47
CA HIS A 524 -8.73 -19.33 11.31
C HIS A 524 -9.09 -20.04 12.63
N ASN A 525 -9.32 -19.28 13.71
CA ASN A 525 -9.54 -19.82 15.07
C ASN A 525 -8.43 -20.77 15.50
N GLU A 526 -7.17 -20.41 15.23
CA GLU A 526 -6.01 -21.23 15.55
C GLU A 526 -5.82 -21.35 17.07
N GLU A 527 -5.23 -22.46 17.47
CA GLU A 527 -4.91 -22.72 18.87
C GLU A 527 -3.77 -21.81 19.35
N ASP A 528 -3.88 -21.36 20.60
CA ASP A 528 -2.86 -20.62 21.33
C ASP A 528 -2.75 -21.17 22.75
N GLY A 529 -1.65 -20.89 23.40
CA GLY A 529 -1.42 -21.34 24.76
C GLY A 529 -0.78 -20.27 25.63
N GLN A 530 -1.11 -20.28 26.89
CA GLN A 530 -0.50 -19.41 27.88
C GLN A 530 -0.07 -20.18 29.13
N ALA A 531 1.19 -19.98 29.53
CA ALA A 531 1.76 -20.61 30.71
C ALA A 531 2.53 -19.56 31.52
N TYR A 532 1.84 -18.86 32.42
CA TYR A 532 2.45 -17.93 33.37
C TYR A 532 2.35 -18.45 34.81
N SER A 533 3.35 -18.11 35.64
CA SER A 533 3.44 -18.53 37.04
C SER A 533 2.51 -17.80 38.01
N ASN A 534 1.70 -16.84 37.52
CA ASN A 534 0.78 -16.07 38.35
C ASN A 534 -0.50 -16.88 38.61
N VAL A 535 -0.97 -16.85 39.85
CA VAL A 535 -2.15 -17.60 40.35
C VAL A 535 -3.45 -17.25 39.59
N ASP A 536 -3.54 -16.04 39.06
CA ASP A 536 -4.72 -15.55 38.32
C ASP A 536 -4.58 -15.70 36.80
N SER A 537 -3.47 -16.27 36.29
CA SER A 537 -3.24 -16.44 34.83
C SER A 537 -3.87 -17.73 34.33
N VAL A 538 -4.33 -17.70 33.07
CA VAL A 538 -4.73 -18.91 32.35
C VAL A 538 -3.49 -19.78 32.12
N PHE A 539 -3.61 -21.07 32.51
CA PHE A 539 -2.59 -22.08 32.24
C PHE A 539 -3.24 -23.22 31.47
N GLN A 540 -3.53 -22.95 30.22
CA GLN A 540 -4.11 -23.95 29.29
C GLN A 540 -4.00 -23.50 27.83
N GLU A 541 -4.26 -24.42 26.95
CA GLU A 541 -4.48 -24.17 25.52
C GLU A 541 -5.91 -23.67 25.29
N PHE A 542 -6.12 -22.81 24.30
CA PHE A 542 -7.42 -22.25 23.94
C PHE A 542 -7.43 -21.87 22.46
N TYR A 543 -8.61 -21.79 21.87
CA TYR A 543 -8.77 -21.30 20.50
C TYR A 543 -8.98 -19.78 20.49
N VAL A 544 -8.36 -19.09 19.52
CA VAL A 544 -8.53 -17.64 19.36
C VAL A 544 -9.81 -17.38 18.57
N ILE A 545 -10.94 -17.30 19.28
CA ILE A 545 -12.26 -17.04 18.73
C ILE A 545 -12.59 -15.56 18.93
N TRP A 546 -12.19 -14.70 17.97
CA TRP A 546 -12.26 -13.25 18.14
C TRP A 546 -12.58 -12.54 16.83
N ASN A 547 -13.66 -11.75 16.86
CA ASN A 547 -14.04 -10.81 15.81
C ASN A 547 -13.77 -9.39 16.27
N PHE A 548 -13.31 -8.53 15.38
CA PHE A 548 -13.09 -7.13 15.68
C PHE A 548 -13.51 -6.20 14.54
N ILE A 549 -14.02 -5.03 14.92
CA ILE A 549 -14.45 -3.98 14.01
C ILE A 549 -13.87 -2.66 14.51
N TYR A 550 -13.00 -2.05 13.73
CA TYR A 550 -12.42 -0.76 14.02
C TYR A 550 -12.79 0.27 12.96
N THR A 551 -12.94 1.53 13.37
CA THR A 551 -12.90 2.64 12.40
C THR A 551 -11.62 3.43 12.62
N GLY A 552 -11.01 3.94 11.55
CA GLY A 552 -9.72 4.61 11.64
C GLY A 552 -9.41 5.49 10.43
N THR A 553 -8.22 6.07 10.47
CA THR A 553 -7.68 6.89 9.38
C THR A 553 -6.75 6.07 8.48
N PRO A 554 -6.48 6.51 7.23
CA PRO A 554 -5.46 5.89 6.39
C PRO A 554 -4.08 5.83 7.07
N LEU A 555 -3.77 6.83 7.91
CA LEU A 555 -2.51 6.86 8.66
C LEU A 555 -2.45 5.75 9.73
N ALA A 556 -3.57 5.47 10.41
CA ALA A 556 -3.65 4.36 11.37
C ALA A 556 -3.43 3.01 10.69
N LEU A 557 -4.06 2.79 9.52
CA LEU A 557 -3.85 1.58 8.75
C LEU A 557 -2.38 1.41 8.34
N LYS A 558 -1.72 2.46 7.87
CA LYS A 558 -0.27 2.44 7.54
C LYS A 558 0.63 2.12 8.74
N LYS A 559 0.22 2.51 9.96
CA LYS A 559 0.93 2.11 11.19
C LYS A 559 0.71 0.64 11.54
N MET A 560 -0.48 0.11 11.28
CA MET A 560 -0.84 -1.28 11.57
C MET A 560 -0.20 -2.25 10.57
N VAL A 561 -0.23 -1.91 9.28
CA VAL A 561 0.36 -2.70 8.19
C VAL A 561 1.33 -1.82 7.41
N ASN A 562 2.60 -2.20 7.38
CA ASN A 562 3.69 -1.49 6.72
C ASN A 562 4.69 -2.48 6.10
N GLU A 563 5.70 -1.99 5.39
CA GLU A 563 6.71 -2.82 4.73
C GLU A 563 7.43 -3.80 5.68
N GLN A 564 7.64 -3.42 6.93
CA GLN A 564 8.38 -4.25 7.90
C GLN A 564 7.57 -5.46 8.37
N ASN A 565 6.24 -5.32 8.53
CA ASN A 565 5.37 -6.36 9.05
C ASN A 565 4.47 -7.01 7.97
N PHE A 566 4.52 -6.55 6.72
CA PHE A 566 3.69 -7.07 5.64
C PHE A 566 3.84 -8.60 5.44
N GLY A 567 5.06 -9.10 5.57
CA GLY A 567 5.38 -10.52 5.46
C GLY A 567 4.72 -11.42 6.53
N SER A 568 4.15 -10.86 7.61
CA SER A 568 3.42 -11.62 8.63
C SER A 568 2.09 -12.19 8.10
N GLY A 569 1.58 -11.67 6.98
CA GLY A 569 0.32 -12.08 6.37
C GLY A 569 -0.92 -11.47 7.04
N LEU A 570 -0.76 -10.46 7.92
CA LEU A 570 -1.90 -9.77 8.55
C LEU A 570 -2.77 -9.08 7.48
N ALA A 571 -2.15 -8.40 6.50
CA ALA A 571 -2.83 -7.68 5.43
C ALA A 571 -3.94 -8.50 4.77
N THR A 572 -3.66 -9.75 4.40
CA THR A 572 -4.60 -10.63 3.71
C THR A 572 -5.74 -11.16 4.59
N ARG A 573 -5.65 -10.96 5.91
CA ARG A 573 -6.67 -11.34 6.89
C ARG A 573 -7.60 -10.19 7.25
N LEU A 574 -7.26 -8.95 6.86
CA LEU A 574 -8.06 -7.76 7.15
C LEU A 574 -9.10 -7.49 6.06
N THR A 575 -10.25 -7.02 6.48
CA THR A 575 -11.28 -6.43 5.61
C THR A 575 -11.23 -4.91 5.77
N CYS A 576 -10.59 -4.22 4.84
CA CYS A 576 -10.42 -2.77 4.88
C CYS A 576 -11.36 -2.10 3.88
N ILE A 577 -12.43 -1.47 4.36
CA ILE A 577 -13.42 -0.81 3.49
C ILE A 577 -13.24 0.70 3.58
N PRO A 578 -13.01 1.38 2.44
CA PRO A 578 -12.87 2.83 2.41
C PRO A 578 -14.20 3.54 2.58
N LEU A 579 -14.15 4.71 3.20
CA LEU A 579 -15.21 5.70 3.14
C LEU A 579 -14.89 6.73 2.06
N PRO A 580 -15.92 7.32 1.42
CA PRO A 580 -15.70 8.36 0.44
C PRO A 580 -15.00 9.57 1.05
N ALA A 581 -14.17 10.23 0.25
CA ALA A 581 -13.54 11.49 0.64
C ALA A 581 -14.63 12.56 0.94
N THR A 582 -14.34 13.43 1.88
CA THR A 582 -15.23 14.58 2.18
C THR A 582 -15.11 15.61 1.05
N ASN A 583 -16.23 16.01 0.48
CA ASN A 583 -16.28 16.88 -0.69
C ASN A 583 -17.12 18.14 -0.46
N PHE A 584 -17.01 18.78 0.71
CA PHE A 584 -17.72 19.99 1.10
C PHE A 584 -19.26 19.89 1.10
N GLN A 585 -19.81 18.68 1.03
CA GLN A 585 -21.26 18.48 1.06
C GLN A 585 -21.77 18.51 2.50
N MET A 586 -22.78 19.32 2.73
CA MET A 586 -23.50 19.34 4.00
C MET A 586 -24.20 18.00 4.24
N MET A 587 -24.30 17.60 5.50
CA MET A 587 -25.15 16.48 5.90
C MET A 587 -26.61 16.77 5.57
N SER A 588 -27.36 15.73 5.21
CA SER A 588 -28.80 15.84 5.01
C SER A 588 -29.48 16.39 6.26
N ARG A 589 -30.45 17.29 6.05
CA ARG A 589 -31.23 17.90 7.13
C ARG A 589 -32.51 17.10 7.43
N GLU A 590 -32.45 15.79 7.24
CA GLU A 590 -33.61 14.94 7.52
C GLU A 590 -33.97 14.94 9.01
N ARG A 591 -35.23 15.11 9.28
CA ARG A 591 -35.78 15.17 10.65
C ARG A 591 -36.61 13.95 11.02
N GLU A 592 -36.82 13.03 10.10
CA GLU A 592 -37.63 11.85 10.37
C GLU A 592 -36.84 10.83 11.21
N VAL A 593 -37.38 10.55 12.40
CA VAL A 593 -36.90 9.48 13.27
C VAL A 593 -37.71 8.22 12.93
N ASP A 594 -37.03 7.26 12.34
CA ASP A 594 -37.64 5.94 12.05
C ASP A 594 -37.21 4.91 13.14
N LEU A 595 -38.00 4.85 14.17
CA LEU A 595 -37.82 3.89 15.25
C LEU A 595 -38.11 2.44 14.80
N GLU A 596 -38.97 2.24 13.81
CA GLU A 596 -39.30 0.91 13.31
C GLU A 596 -38.11 0.23 12.65
N SER A 597 -37.28 0.97 11.94
CA SER A 597 -36.03 0.46 11.38
C SER A 597 -35.07 -0.05 12.46
N ASP A 598 -34.91 0.70 13.55
CA ASP A 598 -34.07 0.33 14.66
C ASP A 598 -34.62 -0.92 15.41
N GLU A 599 -35.93 -1.02 15.57
CA GLU A 599 -36.57 -2.18 16.19
C GLU A 599 -36.43 -3.44 15.30
N ARG A 600 -36.53 -3.32 13.96
CA ARG A 600 -36.30 -4.43 13.06
C ARG A 600 -34.86 -4.95 13.17
N LEU A 601 -33.87 -4.03 13.26
CA LEU A 601 -32.45 -4.41 13.44
C LEU A 601 -32.24 -5.17 14.75
N LYS A 602 -32.80 -4.70 15.85
CA LYS A 602 -32.73 -5.38 17.16
C LYS A 602 -33.40 -6.77 17.14
N ALA A 603 -34.60 -6.84 16.55
CA ALA A 603 -35.35 -8.10 16.47
C ALA A 603 -34.58 -9.16 15.69
N TRP A 604 -33.92 -8.78 14.59
CA TRP A 604 -33.07 -9.71 13.86
C TRP A 604 -31.80 -10.06 14.60
N ALA A 605 -31.21 -9.13 15.35
CA ALA A 605 -30.05 -9.43 16.20
C ALA A 605 -30.37 -10.53 17.23
N GLU A 606 -31.54 -10.46 17.88
CA GLU A 606 -31.99 -11.49 18.82
C GLU A 606 -32.20 -12.85 18.16
N LYS A 607 -32.72 -12.88 16.93
CA LYS A 607 -32.90 -14.12 16.17
C LYS A 607 -31.57 -14.75 15.81
N LEU A 608 -30.63 -13.94 15.26
CA LEU A 608 -29.31 -14.42 14.84
C LEU A 608 -28.46 -14.85 16.03
N ASP A 609 -28.56 -14.22 17.19
CA ASP A 609 -27.84 -14.64 18.41
C ASP A 609 -28.30 -16.04 18.91
N ARG A 610 -29.44 -16.50 18.46
CA ARG A 610 -29.98 -17.85 18.80
C ARG A 610 -29.79 -18.88 17.68
N MET A 611 -29.06 -18.55 16.61
CA MET A 611 -28.73 -19.50 15.54
C MET A 611 -27.64 -20.47 15.98
N LYS A 612 -27.80 -21.76 15.62
CA LYS A 612 -26.78 -22.80 15.80
C LYS A 612 -26.72 -23.75 14.60
N GLY A 613 -25.63 -24.50 14.51
CA GLY A 613 -25.47 -25.62 13.59
C GLY A 613 -24.72 -25.28 12.30
N GLU A 614 -24.61 -26.27 11.43
CA GLU A 614 -23.91 -26.14 10.16
C GLU A 614 -24.79 -25.43 9.12
N LEU A 615 -24.25 -24.40 8.47
CA LEU A 615 -24.94 -23.61 7.44
C LEU A 615 -24.91 -24.33 6.09
N SER A 616 -26.05 -24.38 5.41
CA SER A 616 -26.21 -24.99 4.07
C SER A 616 -25.72 -24.08 2.94
N VAL A 617 -24.43 -23.73 2.95
CA VAL A 617 -23.83 -22.76 2.01
C VAL A 617 -22.89 -23.41 0.98
N GLN A 618 -22.95 -24.75 0.82
CA GLN A 618 -22.02 -25.48 -0.04
C GLN A 618 -22.04 -24.98 -1.50
N LYS A 619 -23.19 -24.69 -2.06
CA LYS A 619 -23.31 -24.17 -3.43
C LYS A 619 -22.62 -22.81 -3.59
N ILE A 620 -22.71 -21.94 -2.58
CA ILE A 620 -21.97 -20.65 -2.58
C ILE A 620 -20.45 -20.89 -2.48
N VAL A 621 -20.04 -21.90 -1.71
CA VAL A 621 -18.63 -22.31 -1.59
C VAL A 621 -18.09 -22.80 -2.92
N ASP A 622 -18.86 -23.56 -3.69
CA ASP A 622 -18.47 -24.07 -5.01
C ASP A 622 -18.34 -22.90 -6.02
N GLU A 623 -19.27 -21.97 -6.01
CA GLU A 623 -19.18 -20.75 -6.85
C GLU A 623 -17.98 -19.86 -6.47
N LEU A 624 -17.65 -19.76 -5.20
CA LEU A 624 -16.47 -19.05 -4.71
C LEU A 624 -15.15 -19.73 -5.13
N TYR A 625 -15.17 -21.06 -5.24
CA TYR A 625 -14.03 -21.80 -5.81
C TYR A 625 -13.80 -21.40 -7.27
N GLU A 626 -14.85 -21.42 -8.08
CA GLU A 626 -14.78 -21.02 -9.50
C GLU A 626 -14.38 -19.54 -9.67
N TRP A 627 -14.91 -18.66 -8.80
CA TRP A 627 -14.51 -17.25 -8.76
C TRP A 627 -13.01 -17.12 -8.47
N THR A 628 -12.51 -17.87 -7.48
CA THR A 628 -11.09 -17.85 -7.08
C THR A 628 -10.21 -18.40 -8.20
N ALA A 629 -10.62 -19.50 -8.85
CA ALA A 629 -9.86 -20.13 -9.93
C ALA A 629 -9.69 -19.18 -11.12
N ARG A 630 -10.76 -18.50 -11.54
CA ARG A 630 -10.70 -17.49 -12.62
C ARG A 630 -9.72 -16.36 -12.28
N ARG A 631 -9.80 -15.79 -11.07
CA ARG A 631 -8.91 -14.70 -10.65
C ARG A 631 -7.46 -15.16 -10.46
N MET A 632 -7.26 -16.42 -10.09
CA MET A 632 -5.92 -17.00 -9.97
C MET A 632 -5.28 -17.16 -11.35
N ALA A 633 -6.04 -17.56 -12.36
CA ALA A 633 -5.58 -17.62 -13.75
C ALA A 633 -5.20 -16.22 -14.27
N ASP A 634 -6.00 -15.19 -13.95
CA ASP A 634 -5.67 -13.79 -14.29
C ASP A 634 -4.33 -13.35 -13.64
N ALA A 635 -4.10 -13.73 -12.38
CA ALA A 635 -2.88 -13.40 -11.66
C ALA A 635 -1.66 -14.15 -12.23
N GLU A 636 -1.83 -15.40 -12.64
CA GLU A 636 -0.79 -16.21 -13.30
C GLU A 636 -0.45 -15.63 -14.67
N GLU A 637 -1.43 -15.26 -15.48
CA GLU A 637 -1.24 -14.65 -16.80
C GLU A 637 -0.44 -13.34 -16.70
N ASN A 638 -0.69 -12.55 -15.65
CA ASN A 638 0.04 -11.30 -15.37
C ASN A 638 1.38 -11.51 -14.62
N ASP A 639 1.76 -12.75 -14.28
CA ASP A 639 2.89 -13.10 -13.41
C ASP A 639 2.92 -12.28 -12.11
N SER A 640 1.74 -12.01 -11.54
CA SER A 640 1.60 -11.18 -10.36
C SER A 640 1.48 -12.00 -9.08
N LYS A 641 2.62 -12.27 -8.43
CA LYS A 641 2.67 -12.91 -7.09
C LYS A 641 1.97 -12.08 -6.01
N ALA A 642 1.92 -10.77 -6.20
CA ALA A 642 1.21 -9.86 -5.32
C ALA A 642 -0.30 -10.11 -5.39
N GLU A 643 -0.87 -10.19 -6.59
CA GLU A 643 -2.29 -10.49 -6.79
C GLU A 643 -2.65 -11.90 -6.28
N GLU A 644 -1.84 -12.90 -6.61
CA GLU A 644 -1.99 -14.26 -6.08
C GLU A 644 -2.13 -14.25 -4.56
N MET A 645 -1.25 -13.54 -3.85
CA MET A 645 -1.24 -13.49 -2.40
C MET A 645 -2.48 -12.79 -1.84
N LEU A 646 -2.87 -11.64 -2.40
CA LEU A 646 -4.01 -10.85 -1.93
C LEU A 646 -5.36 -11.54 -2.18
N LEU A 647 -5.44 -12.35 -3.25
CA LEU A 647 -6.64 -13.07 -3.66
C LEU A 647 -7.03 -14.22 -2.72
N LYS A 648 -6.03 -14.96 -2.21
CA LYS A 648 -6.20 -16.27 -1.55
C LYS A 648 -7.22 -16.33 -0.41
N ARG A 649 -7.54 -15.20 0.24
CA ARG A 649 -8.49 -15.16 1.36
C ARG A 649 -9.79 -14.42 1.05
N CYS A 650 -9.93 -13.82 -0.13
CA CYS A 650 -11.11 -13.01 -0.45
C CYS A 650 -12.41 -13.81 -0.42
N ALA A 651 -12.37 -15.07 -0.86
CA ALA A 651 -13.53 -15.96 -0.85
C ALA A 651 -14.02 -16.26 0.57
N TYR A 652 -13.14 -16.46 1.54
CA TYR A 652 -13.53 -16.60 2.96
C TYR A 652 -14.26 -15.37 3.49
N HIS A 653 -13.73 -14.18 3.18
CA HIS A 653 -14.36 -12.93 3.59
C HIS A 653 -15.74 -12.78 2.94
N GLY A 654 -15.84 -13.03 1.63
CA GLY A 654 -17.11 -12.94 0.90
C GLY A 654 -18.19 -13.82 1.49
N LEU A 655 -17.86 -15.09 1.77
CA LEU A 655 -18.80 -16.02 2.42
C LEU A 655 -19.18 -15.55 3.83
N ASN A 656 -18.19 -15.24 4.67
CA ASN A 656 -18.44 -14.88 6.06
C ASN A 656 -19.36 -13.67 6.19
N PHE A 657 -19.13 -12.63 5.39
CA PHE A 657 -19.95 -11.42 5.44
C PHE A 657 -21.33 -11.57 4.80
N SER A 658 -21.50 -12.46 3.81
CA SER A 658 -22.81 -12.69 3.16
C SER A 658 -23.69 -13.67 3.94
N ALA A 659 -23.09 -14.62 4.66
CA ALA A 659 -23.82 -15.69 5.34
C ALA A 659 -24.97 -15.22 6.26
N PRO A 660 -24.82 -14.16 7.09
CA PRO A 660 -25.94 -13.72 7.93
C PRO A 660 -27.15 -13.25 7.11
N PHE A 661 -26.92 -12.56 5.99
CA PHE A 661 -27.98 -12.07 5.10
C PHE A 661 -28.67 -13.21 4.38
N ILE A 662 -27.90 -14.21 3.94
CA ILE A 662 -28.43 -15.43 3.30
C ILE A 662 -29.34 -16.17 4.29
N VAL A 663 -28.89 -16.39 5.53
CA VAL A 663 -29.70 -17.02 6.58
C VAL A 663 -30.99 -16.24 6.85
N MET A 664 -30.92 -14.91 6.93
CA MET A 664 -32.11 -14.07 7.13
C MET A 664 -33.11 -14.18 5.98
N ARG A 665 -32.62 -14.30 4.74
CA ARG A 665 -33.47 -14.47 3.56
C ARG A 665 -34.22 -15.79 3.56
N HIS A 666 -33.60 -16.84 4.09
CA HIS A 666 -34.17 -18.18 4.20
C HIS A 666 -34.74 -18.50 5.59
N TRP A 667 -35.08 -17.45 6.36
CA TRP A 667 -35.53 -17.66 7.76
C TRP A 667 -36.81 -18.50 7.93
N ASP A 668 -37.65 -18.48 6.94
CA ASP A 668 -38.91 -19.31 6.91
C ASP A 668 -38.63 -20.83 6.94
N GLN A 669 -37.43 -21.26 6.56
CA GLN A 669 -36.98 -22.64 6.58
C GLN A 669 -36.34 -23.04 7.92
N MET A 670 -36.08 -22.07 8.81
CA MET A 670 -35.52 -22.33 10.12
C MET A 670 -36.57 -22.87 11.09
N LYS A 671 -36.15 -23.80 11.94
CA LYS A 671 -36.97 -24.40 12.99
C LYS A 671 -36.40 -24.09 14.35
N GLN A 672 -37.27 -23.93 15.32
CA GLN A 672 -36.87 -23.73 16.70
C GLN A 672 -36.55 -25.10 17.35
N ASP A 673 -35.39 -25.19 17.97
CA ASP A 673 -34.88 -26.31 18.73
C ASP A 673 -34.48 -25.82 20.14
N GLY A 674 -35.36 -26.01 21.12
CA GLY A 674 -35.21 -25.43 22.45
C GLY A 674 -35.18 -23.89 22.39
N GLN A 675 -34.09 -23.30 22.86
CA GLN A 675 -33.88 -21.85 22.79
C GLN A 675 -33.22 -21.39 21.49
N PHE A 676 -32.77 -22.30 20.65
CA PHE A 676 -32.01 -22.01 19.44
C PHE A 676 -32.86 -22.16 18.18
N TRP A 677 -32.33 -21.63 17.09
CA TRP A 677 -32.84 -21.82 15.73
C TRP A 677 -31.80 -22.56 14.89
N CYS A 678 -32.25 -23.53 14.11
CA CYS A 678 -31.42 -24.28 13.19
C CYS A 678 -32.26 -24.72 11.98
N GLY A 679 -31.60 -25.11 10.90
CA GLY A 679 -32.31 -25.61 9.71
C GLY A 679 -31.37 -25.69 8.52
N SER A 680 -31.85 -26.38 7.49
CA SER A 680 -31.20 -26.44 6.19
C SER A 680 -32.00 -25.61 5.18
N PHE A 681 -31.33 -25.01 4.23
CA PHE A 681 -31.91 -24.20 3.15
C PHE A 681 -31.13 -24.43 1.86
N GLU A 682 -31.73 -24.11 0.74
CA GLU A 682 -31.06 -24.14 -0.56
C GLU A 682 -30.77 -22.72 -1.01
N THR A 683 -29.49 -22.44 -1.29
CA THR A 683 -29.07 -21.16 -1.83
C THR A 683 -29.34 -21.09 -3.34
N ASP A 684 -29.60 -19.88 -3.82
CA ASP A 684 -29.92 -19.59 -5.21
C ASP A 684 -29.00 -18.52 -5.80
N GLU A 685 -29.25 -18.12 -7.04
CA GLU A 685 -28.50 -17.09 -7.77
C GLU A 685 -28.52 -15.73 -7.07
N THR A 686 -29.58 -15.39 -6.33
CA THR A 686 -29.66 -14.13 -5.58
C THR A 686 -28.70 -14.11 -4.40
N ASP A 687 -28.56 -15.24 -3.71
CA ASP A 687 -27.58 -15.42 -2.64
C ASP A 687 -26.15 -15.32 -3.17
N TRP A 688 -25.91 -15.96 -4.32
CA TRP A 688 -24.62 -15.87 -5.00
C TRP A 688 -24.27 -14.43 -5.36
N ARG A 689 -25.19 -13.65 -5.93
CA ARG A 689 -24.94 -12.25 -6.28
C ARG A 689 -24.49 -11.41 -5.09
N LEU A 690 -25.05 -11.63 -3.91
CA LEU A 690 -24.60 -10.94 -2.70
C LEU A 690 -23.19 -11.41 -2.29
N ALA A 691 -22.93 -12.71 -2.28
CA ALA A 691 -21.65 -13.29 -1.92
C ALA A 691 -20.55 -12.84 -2.90
N GLU A 692 -20.82 -12.85 -4.20
CA GLU A 692 -19.92 -12.38 -5.24
C GLU A 692 -19.62 -10.88 -5.08
N LEU A 693 -20.66 -10.05 -4.85
CA LEU A 693 -20.47 -8.62 -4.63
C LEU A 693 -19.54 -8.36 -3.44
N MET A 694 -19.76 -9.01 -2.31
CA MET A 694 -18.92 -8.86 -1.12
C MET A 694 -17.49 -9.34 -1.37
N THR A 695 -17.32 -10.43 -2.11
CA THR A 695 -16.00 -10.96 -2.49
C THR A 695 -15.27 -9.99 -3.43
N ASN A 696 -15.96 -9.42 -4.41
CA ASN A 696 -15.41 -8.42 -5.34
C ASN A 696 -15.01 -7.14 -4.62
N ILE A 697 -15.82 -6.65 -3.67
CA ILE A 697 -15.49 -5.50 -2.82
C ILE A 697 -14.23 -5.79 -2.00
N GLN A 698 -14.18 -6.95 -1.34
CA GLN A 698 -13.02 -7.37 -0.55
C GLN A 698 -11.74 -7.40 -1.39
N TYR A 699 -11.78 -8.00 -2.57
CA TYR A 699 -10.63 -8.10 -3.46
C TYR A 699 -10.16 -6.73 -3.97
N ALA A 700 -11.09 -5.88 -4.41
CA ALA A 700 -10.77 -4.53 -4.85
C ALA A 700 -10.13 -3.69 -3.72
N CYS A 701 -10.67 -3.79 -2.50
CA CYS A 701 -10.13 -3.12 -1.34
C CYS A 701 -8.76 -3.66 -0.92
N GLN A 702 -8.53 -4.98 -1.01
CA GLN A 702 -7.22 -5.59 -0.78
C GLN A 702 -6.17 -5.03 -1.75
N ARG A 703 -6.49 -4.92 -3.02
CA ARG A 703 -5.61 -4.32 -4.03
C ARG A 703 -5.35 -2.85 -3.76
N HIS A 704 -6.39 -2.10 -3.41
CA HIS A 704 -6.29 -0.67 -3.13
C HIS A 704 -5.33 -0.37 -1.97
N TYR A 705 -5.50 -1.04 -0.83
CA TYR A 705 -4.71 -0.75 0.36
C TYR A 705 -3.35 -1.45 0.39
N PHE A 706 -3.25 -2.63 -0.17
CA PHE A 706 -2.09 -3.50 0.02
C PHE A 706 -1.37 -3.88 -1.28
N GLY A 707 -1.89 -3.50 -2.44
CA GLY A 707 -1.29 -3.83 -3.73
C GLY A 707 0.17 -3.38 -3.84
N ALA A 708 0.44 -2.11 -3.56
CA ALA A 708 1.79 -1.54 -3.61
C ALA A 708 2.75 -2.19 -2.60
N LEU A 709 2.28 -2.50 -1.38
CA LEU A 709 3.09 -3.20 -0.37
C LEU A 709 3.40 -4.64 -0.78
N ALA A 710 2.43 -5.33 -1.40
CA ALA A 710 2.61 -6.68 -1.91
C ALA A 710 3.64 -6.71 -3.05
N GLU A 711 3.55 -5.75 -3.98
CA GLU A 711 4.52 -5.60 -5.05
C GLU A 711 5.93 -5.36 -4.50
N ALA A 712 6.09 -4.39 -3.59
CA ALA A 712 7.37 -4.07 -2.97
C ALA A 712 7.96 -5.28 -2.22
N TYR A 713 7.13 -6.05 -1.53
CA TYR A 713 7.54 -7.25 -0.80
C TYR A 713 8.14 -8.31 -1.74
N PHE A 714 7.51 -8.58 -2.87
CA PHE A 714 8.02 -9.56 -3.83
C PHE A 714 9.23 -9.04 -4.60
N ASP A 715 9.28 -7.75 -4.93
CA ASP A 715 10.46 -7.14 -5.57
C ASP A 715 11.70 -7.20 -4.68
N ASN A 716 11.57 -6.96 -3.38
CA ASN A 716 12.66 -7.09 -2.43
C ASN A 716 13.11 -8.55 -2.29
N LYS A 717 12.18 -9.50 -2.25
CA LYS A 717 12.49 -10.94 -2.25
C LYS A 717 13.27 -11.37 -3.50
N LEU A 718 12.94 -10.85 -4.68
CA LEU A 718 13.64 -11.11 -5.92
C LEU A 718 15.06 -10.52 -5.92
N LYS A 719 15.25 -9.31 -5.36
CA LYS A 719 16.56 -8.70 -5.20
C LYS A 719 17.46 -9.51 -4.27
N ASP A 720 16.94 -10.01 -3.16
CA ASP A 720 17.68 -10.90 -2.26
C ASP A 720 18.04 -12.24 -2.91
N ALA A 721 17.15 -12.82 -3.68
CA ALA A 721 17.39 -14.02 -4.47
C ALA A 721 18.46 -13.77 -5.55
N SER A 722 18.43 -12.65 -6.26
CA SER A 722 19.41 -12.28 -7.28
C SER A 722 20.80 -12.07 -6.70
N VAL A 723 20.93 -11.48 -5.51
CA VAL A 723 22.21 -11.33 -4.79
C VAL A 723 22.81 -12.70 -4.43
N ASN A 724 22.00 -13.63 -3.98
CA ASN A 724 22.43 -14.99 -3.68
C ASN A 724 22.84 -15.76 -4.95
N VAL A 725 22.12 -15.60 -6.04
CA VAL A 725 22.45 -16.15 -7.35
C VAL A 725 23.77 -15.56 -7.86
N MET A 726 23.96 -14.25 -7.81
CA MET A 726 25.23 -13.60 -8.19
C MET A 726 26.41 -14.04 -7.30
N ARG A 727 26.20 -14.20 -6.00
CA ARG A 727 27.22 -14.72 -5.08
C ARG A 727 27.57 -16.17 -5.42
N ARG A 728 26.61 -17.01 -5.76
CA ARG A 728 26.79 -18.40 -6.18
C ARG A 728 27.53 -18.44 -7.51
N GLN A 729 27.16 -17.62 -8.48
CA GLN A 729 27.84 -17.55 -9.79
C GLN A 729 29.29 -17.07 -9.67
N LYS A 730 29.60 -16.04 -8.88
CA LYS A 730 30.99 -15.63 -8.57
C LYS A 730 31.77 -16.72 -7.86
N THR A 731 31.14 -17.53 -7.04
CA THR A 731 31.80 -18.67 -6.38
C THR A 731 32.11 -19.79 -7.37
N LEU A 732 31.18 -20.09 -8.29
CA LEU A 732 31.35 -21.04 -9.39
C LEU A 732 32.46 -20.62 -10.35
N GLU A 733 32.45 -19.38 -10.82
CA GLU A 733 33.49 -18.83 -11.69
C GLU A 733 34.87 -18.82 -11.02
N GLY A 734 34.95 -18.50 -9.75
CA GLY A 734 36.17 -18.55 -8.98
C GLY A 734 36.67 -19.97 -8.82
N PHE A 735 35.81 -20.96 -8.57
CA PHE A 735 36.15 -22.35 -8.44
C PHE A 735 36.64 -22.95 -9.78
N SER A 736 35.97 -22.59 -10.89
CA SER A 736 36.43 -23.07 -12.23
C SER A 736 37.84 -22.59 -12.60
N ARG A 737 38.20 -21.37 -12.15
CA ARG A 737 39.55 -20.74 -12.39
C ARG A 737 40.64 -21.26 -11.46
N LEU A 738 40.33 -21.95 -10.37
CA LEU A 738 41.32 -22.60 -9.53
C LEU A 738 42.00 -23.73 -10.33
N PRO A 739 43.29 -23.91 -10.23
CA PRO A 739 43.96 -25.12 -10.78
C PRO A 739 43.44 -26.37 -10.03
N ASP A 740 43.67 -27.57 -10.61
CA ASP A 740 43.22 -28.82 -10.00
C ASP A 740 43.91 -29.08 -8.65
N GLU A 741 45.18 -28.68 -8.53
CA GLU A 741 45.86 -28.57 -7.23
C GLU A 741 46.18 -27.11 -6.95
N PHE A 742 45.81 -26.64 -5.76
CA PHE A 742 45.91 -25.23 -5.39
C PHE A 742 46.26 -25.04 -3.91
N THR A 743 46.67 -23.82 -3.57
CA THR A 743 47.03 -23.38 -2.23
C THR A 743 46.06 -22.32 -1.71
N THR A 744 46.23 -21.94 -0.44
CA THR A 744 45.46 -20.81 0.13
C THR A 744 45.72 -19.49 -0.62
N GLU A 745 46.96 -19.31 -1.15
CA GLU A 745 47.31 -18.11 -1.91
C GLU A 745 46.59 -18.04 -3.26
N ASP A 746 46.45 -19.19 -3.94
CA ASP A 746 45.67 -19.27 -5.19
C ASP A 746 44.20 -18.86 -4.96
N VAL A 747 43.61 -19.30 -3.85
CA VAL A 747 42.27 -18.92 -3.46
C VAL A 747 42.19 -17.42 -3.18
N MET A 748 43.16 -16.85 -2.46
CA MET A 748 43.23 -15.40 -2.24
C MET A 748 43.26 -14.60 -3.54
N ARG A 749 44.14 -15.03 -4.46
CA ARG A 749 44.36 -14.35 -5.76
C ARG A 749 43.11 -14.41 -6.64
N ILE A 750 42.51 -15.59 -6.80
CA ILE A 750 41.40 -15.82 -7.73
C ILE A 750 40.11 -15.19 -7.22
N TYR A 751 39.87 -15.31 -5.91
CA TYR A 751 38.65 -14.69 -5.29
C TYR A 751 38.87 -13.26 -4.81
N LYS A 752 40.05 -12.68 -5.04
CA LYS A 752 40.44 -11.32 -4.61
C LYS A 752 40.18 -11.09 -3.11
N LEU A 753 40.61 -12.05 -2.27
CA LEU A 753 40.41 -11.96 -0.82
C LEU A 753 41.58 -11.22 -0.16
N SER A 754 41.27 -10.38 0.81
CA SER A 754 42.25 -9.55 1.52
C SER A 754 42.92 -10.25 2.69
N SER A 755 42.46 -11.43 3.12
CA SER A 755 43.02 -12.13 4.27
C SER A 755 43.09 -13.66 4.06
N THR A 756 44.15 -14.26 4.62
CA THR A 756 44.31 -15.72 4.65
C THR A 756 43.23 -16.43 5.45
N GLY A 757 42.63 -15.76 6.46
CA GLY A 757 41.51 -16.27 7.22
C GLY A 757 40.27 -16.46 6.37
N SER A 758 39.94 -15.48 5.52
CA SER A 758 38.81 -15.57 4.57
C SER A 758 38.99 -16.67 3.54
N ALA A 759 40.23 -16.86 3.04
CA ALA A 759 40.54 -17.93 2.11
C ALA A 759 40.42 -19.33 2.76
N ARG A 760 40.89 -19.49 4.00
CA ARG A 760 40.73 -20.74 4.76
C ARG A 760 39.27 -21.06 5.03
N MET A 761 38.46 -20.07 5.41
CA MET A 761 37.03 -20.28 5.58
C MET A 761 36.34 -20.71 4.28
N LYS A 762 36.75 -20.14 3.13
CA LYS A 762 36.23 -20.56 1.83
C LYS A 762 36.63 -21.99 1.48
N ILE A 763 37.87 -22.36 1.68
CA ILE A 763 38.38 -23.74 1.49
C ILE A 763 37.63 -24.72 2.40
N SER A 764 37.44 -24.36 3.68
CA SER A 764 36.68 -25.20 4.63
C SER A 764 35.22 -25.45 4.19
N ARG A 765 34.57 -24.48 3.58
CA ARG A 765 33.22 -24.67 2.99
C ARG A 765 33.29 -25.64 1.79
N LEU A 766 34.24 -25.44 0.88
CA LEU A 766 34.40 -26.34 -0.28
C LEU A 766 34.73 -27.76 0.14
N GLN A 767 35.47 -27.95 1.24
CA GLN A 767 35.73 -29.26 1.84
C GLN A 767 34.50 -29.87 2.48
N LYS A 768 33.67 -29.06 3.15
CA LYS A 768 32.40 -29.50 3.72
C LYS A 768 31.40 -29.93 2.64
N ASP A 769 31.49 -29.31 1.47
CA ASP A 769 30.69 -29.65 0.30
C ASP A 769 31.29 -30.83 -0.50
N HIS A 770 32.35 -31.45 0.00
CA HIS A 770 33.05 -32.60 -0.60
C HIS A 770 33.61 -32.40 -2.02
N ILE A 771 33.82 -31.15 -2.43
CA ILE A 771 34.34 -30.80 -3.77
C ILE A 771 35.81 -30.42 -3.77
N VAL A 772 36.43 -30.38 -2.58
CA VAL A 772 37.86 -30.15 -2.36
C VAL A 772 38.38 -31.01 -1.22
N GLU A 773 39.53 -31.64 -1.40
CA GLU A 773 40.25 -32.37 -0.37
C GLU A 773 41.63 -31.76 -0.09
N LYS A 774 42.15 -31.99 1.10
CA LYS A 774 43.53 -31.62 1.46
C LYS A 774 44.45 -32.75 1.10
N THR A 775 45.41 -32.50 0.20
CA THR A 775 46.35 -33.56 -0.31
C THR A 775 47.65 -33.63 0.47
N GLY A 776 48.04 -32.58 1.20
CA GLY A 776 49.29 -32.61 1.98
C GLY A 776 49.77 -31.22 2.39
N MET A 777 51.03 -31.17 2.80
CA MET A 777 51.74 -29.91 3.07
C MET A 777 53.10 -29.94 2.37
N GLU A 778 53.45 -28.91 1.63
CA GLU A 778 54.74 -28.73 1.01
C GLU A 778 55.39 -27.46 1.51
N LYS A 779 56.58 -27.53 2.08
CA LYS A 779 57.29 -26.35 2.67
C LYS A 779 56.44 -25.54 3.65
N GLY A 780 55.57 -26.17 4.46
CA GLY A 780 54.70 -25.54 5.42
C GLY A 780 53.39 -24.96 4.83
N ILE A 781 53.14 -25.07 3.52
CA ILE A 781 51.94 -24.58 2.83
C ILE A 781 51.03 -25.78 2.55
N ALA A 782 49.73 -25.65 2.97
CA ALA A 782 48.74 -26.70 2.70
C ALA A 782 48.34 -26.70 1.23
N LYS A 783 48.31 -27.87 0.60
CA LYS A 783 47.84 -28.14 -0.76
C LYS A 783 46.48 -28.80 -0.73
N TYR A 784 45.64 -28.41 -1.68
CA TYR A 784 44.27 -28.88 -1.85
C TYR A 784 44.07 -29.31 -3.30
N ARG A 785 43.20 -30.31 -3.50
CA ARG A 785 42.81 -30.81 -4.83
C ARG A 785 41.33 -30.76 -5.01
N LYS A 786 40.86 -30.43 -6.23
CA LYS A 786 39.48 -30.56 -6.62
C LYS A 786 39.10 -32.04 -6.71
N THR A 787 38.00 -32.44 -6.03
CA THR A 787 37.46 -33.81 -6.04
C THR A 787 36.11 -33.91 -6.71
N GLY A 788 35.46 -32.77 -7.02
CA GLY A 788 34.16 -32.67 -7.66
C GLY A 788 33.98 -31.39 -8.43
N SER A 789 32.88 -31.27 -9.17
CA SER A 789 32.42 -30.07 -9.85
C SER A 789 31.34 -29.39 -9.01
N MET A 790 31.35 -28.07 -8.98
CA MET A 790 30.21 -27.28 -8.46
C MET A 790 29.14 -27.21 -9.55
N PHE A 791 27.92 -27.64 -9.26
CA PHE A 791 26.75 -27.49 -10.11
C PHE A 791 25.87 -26.37 -9.61
#